data_f0f70084199f2da238b787e5dde1fd7e
#
_entry.id   f0f70084199f2da238b787e5dde1fd7e
#
_cell.length_a   1.000
_cell.length_b   1.000
_cell.length_c   1.000
_cell.angle_alpha   90.00
_cell.angle_beta   90.00
_cell.angle_gamma   90.00
#
_symmetry.space_group_name_H-M   'P 1'
#
loop_
_entity.id
_entity.type
_entity.pdbx_description
1 polymer ?
#
loop_
_entity_poly.entity_id
_entity_poly.type
_entity_poly.pdbx_seq_one_letter_code
_entity_poly.pdbx_strand_id
1 'polypeptide(L)'
;MSFVRESINVNGRPLTFETGRLAKQAHGAVLVSYGESVVLVTAVCGDERPGLDFFPLTCDYVEKTFAAGKIPGGFFKREGRQRDDEILTSRLIDRPMRPLFPEGFKKDTQIIATVLSSDKVNPTDVLAVTGASAALHISDIPWAGPLVGVRVVRVDGELIAFPTAEQQAKSDIELVVACSKDAITMVEGGAAEANEADIIDALVFAQKAAQPILELIERMRAAIGKPKRSFTPEKLDEKLANRVAAISDKGILESSFIKDKAQRYGGYKTLRETMLTTIKSEVGDEAYAKSEKLLKAEFEERKYNVVREYVMSQKRRIDGRDSKTIRPIMTEVALLPRVHGSALFQRGETQAVVTATLGTSSDEQKIDALNGERWKRFMLHYNFPPFSTGETKPLRGPGRREIGHGALAERALIRMMPDQDKFPYTIRVVSETLESNGSSSMAAVCGGTLSLMDAGVPIKAPVAGIAMGLISDGSRFAILSDILGDEDHLGDMDFKVCGTARGITAIQMDIKIAGLTREIMSQALDQAREGRLFILGKMLETLNQPRTELSKYAPRITTIKVKPDQIRLVIGPGGKTIKGIIDQTGVAIDVEDDGTVNIASSDPEAVRKALDIIKGLTAEPEVGAVYKGAVQRITDFGAFIELLPGTDGLLHISEMAHTRVEQVTDVMKEGDVVEVKVLSVDRDGKVRLSRRELLPFPEGEEGERAKERMLAAREQGGGPPRRGPGGPGGGRDRDRGGRGDSRGPRRN
;
A
#
# COMPACT_ATOMS: atom_id res chain seq x y z
N MET A 1 -1.07 33.46 27.38
CA MET A 1 -2.25 32.62 27.16
C MET A 1 -2.41 31.73 28.37
N SER A 2 -3.63 31.60 28.91
CA SER A 2 -3.93 30.65 29.97
C SER A 2 -3.86 29.22 29.43
N PHE A 3 -3.45 28.29 30.28
CA PHE A 3 -3.47 26.86 29.95
C PHE A 3 -4.91 26.34 30.00
N VAL A 4 -5.33 25.65 28.98
CA VAL A 4 -6.64 24.97 28.91
C VAL A 4 -6.42 23.52 28.52
N ARG A 5 -7.11 22.62 29.21
CA ARG A 5 -7.15 21.19 28.94
C ARG A 5 -8.58 20.71 28.99
N GLU A 6 -9.04 20.12 27.90
CA GLU A 6 -10.35 19.48 27.75
C GLU A 6 -10.18 18.02 27.39
N SER A 7 -11.08 17.19 27.88
CA SER A 7 -11.02 15.74 27.64
C SER A 7 -12.41 15.13 27.53
N ILE A 8 -12.53 14.14 26.66
CA ILE A 8 -13.71 13.26 26.57
C ILE A 8 -13.27 11.80 26.49
N ASN A 9 -14.17 10.91 26.84
CA ASN A 9 -13.92 9.46 26.69
C ASN A 9 -14.37 9.02 25.28
N VAL A 10 -13.47 8.38 24.54
CA VAL A 10 -13.76 7.74 23.25
C VAL A 10 -13.33 6.28 23.34
N ASN A 11 -14.25 5.35 23.17
CA ASN A 11 -13.99 3.90 23.27
C ASN A 11 -13.23 3.48 24.56
N GLY A 12 -13.61 4.05 25.70
CA GLY A 12 -12.99 3.75 26.99
C GLY A 12 -11.63 4.42 27.24
N ARG A 13 -11.14 5.29 26.33
CA ARG A 13 -9.86 5.99 26.44
C ARG A 13 -10.08 7.50 26.43
N PRO A 14 -9.29 8.28 27.18
CA PRO A 14 -9.37 9.74 27.14
C PRO A 14 -8.77 10.27 25.83
N LEU A 15 -9.57 11.04 25.10
CA LEU A 15 -9.10 11.92 24.02
C LEU A 15 -8.99 13.32 24.63
N THR A 16 -7.78 13.87 24.67
CA THR A 16 -7.44 15.10 25.38
C THR A 16 -6.86 16.13 24.44
N PHE A 17 -7.28 17.38 24.60
CA PHE A 17 -6.75 18.55 23.90
C PHE A 17 -6.18 19.52 24.91
N GLU A 18 -4.93 19.95 24.70
CA GLU A 18 -4.26 20.97 25.53
C GLU A 18 -3.80 22.14 24.66
N THR A 19 -3.91 23.35 25.18
CA THR A 19 -3.40 24.57 24.55
C THR A 19 -2.85 25.56 25.56
N GLY A 20 -2.06 26.56 25.09
CA GLY A 20 -1.50 27.63 25.93
C GLY A 20 -0.14 27.32 26.57
N ARG A 21 0.36 26.08 26.51
CA ARG A 21 1.66 25.66 27.08
C ARG A 21 2.77 25.60 26.04
N LEU A 22 2.52 24.97 24.90
CA LEU A 22 3.51 24.74 23.85
C LEU A 22 3.31 25.65 22.66
N ALA A 23 4.35 25.90 21.87
CA ALA A 23 4.35 26.64 20.60
C ALA A 23 3.61 27.99 20.66
N LYS A 24 3.88 28.80 21.69
CA LYS A 24 3.15 30.06 22.00
C LYS A 24 3.28 31.15 20.94
N GLN A 25 4.23 31.05 20.01
CA GLN A 25 4.41 31.98 18.89
C GLN A 25 3.47 31.68 17.72
N ALA A 26 2.90 30.49 17.63
CA ALA A 26 1.90 30.18 16.62
C ALA A 26 0.59 30.92 16.89
N HIS A 27 -0.20 31.20 15.84
CA HIS A 27 -1.51 31.82 15.98
C HIS A 27 -2.47 30.89 16.72
N GLY A 28 -2.40 29.57 16.46
CA GLY A 28 -3.03 28.51 17.21
C GLY A 28 -2.09 27.32 17.40
N ALA A 29 -2.12 26.71 18.59
CA ALA A 29 -1.33 25.52 18.89
C ALA A 29 -2.10 24.61 19.82
N VAL A 30 -2.25 23.33 19.46
CA VAL A 30 -2.98 22.33 20.23
C VAL A 30 -2.16 21.04 20.32
N LEU A 31 -2.06 20.49 21.50
CA LEU A 31 -1.53 19.14 21.74
C LEU A 31 -2.72 18.19 21.87
N VAL A 32 -2.82 17.22 21.00
CA VAL A 32 -3.87 16.19 21.00
C VAL A 32 -3.27 14.89 21.48
N SER A 33 -3.90 14.25 22.46
CA SER A 33 -3.47 12.95 23.02
C SER A 33 -4.62 11.96 23.00
N TYR A 34 -4.35 10.73 22.56
CA TYR A 34 -5.28 9.60 22.60
C TYR A 34 -4.50 8.31 22.95
N GLY A 35 -4.77 7.75 24.11
CA GLY A 35 -3.86 6.78 24.72
C GLY A 35 -2.49 7.44 24.99
N GLU A 36 -1.41 6.79 24.59
CA GLU A 36 -0.05 7.36 24.66
C GLU A 36 0.40 7.99 23.33
N SER A 37 -0.44 8.00 22.30
CA SER A 37 -0.20 8.72 21.05
C SER A 37 -0.46 10.21 21.24
N VAL A 38 0.49 11.07 20.85
CA VAL A 38 0.48 12.52 21.07
C VAL A 38 0.91 13.26 19.81
N VAL A 39 0.09 14.21 19.36
CA VAL A 39 0.37 15.06 18.20
C VAL A 39 0.30 16.52 18.59
N LEU A 40 1.37 17.28 18.33
CA LEU A 40 1.35 18.75 18.42
C LEU A 40 0.98 19.32 17.06
N VAL A 41 -0.08 20.13 17.03
CA VAL A 41 -0.51 20.81 15.80
C VAL A 41 -0.45 22.30 15.98
N THR A 42 0.18 22.99 15.02
CA THR A 42 0.33 24.45 14.99
C THR A 42 -0.27 25.03 13.71
N ALA A 43 -0.89 26.21 13.82
CA ALA A 43 -1.39 26.98 12.69
C ALA A 43 -0.78 28.40 12.73
N VAL A 44 -0.19 28.82 11.62
CA VAL A 44 0.45 30.13 11.44
C VAL A 44 -0.04 30.75 10.14
N CYS A 45 -0.31 32.05 10.15
CA CYS A 45 -0.70 32.82 8.98
C CYS A 45 0.18 34.07 8.85
N GLY A 46 0.99 34.09 7.78
CA GLY A 46 1.83 35.22 7.40
C GLY A 46 1.12 36.24 6.51
N ASP A 47 1.91 37.02 5.81
CA ASP A 47 1.43 37.97 4.81
C ASP A 47 1.21 37.31 3.44
N GLU A 48 0.56 38.00 2.52
CA GLU A 48 0.41 37.53 1.15
C GLU A 48 1.76 37.45 0.45
N ARG A 49 1.97 36.39 -0.32
CA ARG A 49 3.16 36.25 -1.16
C ARG A 49 2.94 37.01 -2.49
N PRO A 50 3.79 37.98 -2.83
CA PRO A 50 3.66 38.68 -4.09
C PRO A 50 3.68 37.70 -5.30
N GLY A 51 2.78 37.93 -6.28
CA GLY A 51 2.73 37.19 -7.53
C GLY A 51 2.03 35.84 -7.49
N LEU A 52 1.41 35.44 -6.37
CA LEU A 52 0.56 34.26 -6.31
C LEU A 52 -0.92 34.63 -6.54
N ASP A 53 -1.55 33.91 -7.45
CA ASP A 53 -2.99 34.08 -7.75
C ASP A 53 -3.89 33.08 -7.02
N PHE A 54 -3.34 32.17 -6.21
CA PHE A 54 -4.06 31.15 -5.46
C PHE A 54 -3.77 31.24 -3.96
N PHE A 55 -4.60 30.60 -3.15
CA PHE A 55 -4.41 30.49 -1.70
C PHE A 55 -3.26 29.54 -1.34
N PRO A 56 -2.13 30.05 -0.79
CA PRO A 56 -0.96 29.27 -0.45
C PRO A 56 -1.12 28.60 0.93
N LEU A 57 -1.99 27.60 1.04
CA LEU A 57 -2.10 26.74 2.22
C LEU A 57 -1.09 25.61 2.12
N THR A 58 -0.23 25.48 3.12
CA THR A 58 0.71 24.36 3.29
C THR A 58 0.33 23.58 4.54
N CYS A 59 0.03 22.29 4.37
CA CYS A 59 -0.20 21.36 5.47
C CYS A 59 0.91 20.32 5.47
N ASP A 60 1.56 20.15 6.61
CA ASP A 60 2.62 19.15 6.82
C ASP A 60 2.29 18.27 8.02
N TYR A 61 2.34 16.97 7.80
CA TYR A 61 2.32 15.97 8.86
C TYR A 61 3.70 15.32 8.92
N VAL A 62 4.29 15.30 10.10
CA VAL A 62 5.68 14.87 10.30
C VAL A 62 5.75 13.87 11.45
N GLU A 63 6.27 12.70 11.17
CA GLU A 63 6.57 11.67 12.15
C GLU A 63 8.02 11.79 12.62
N LYS A 64 8.21 11.93 13.93
CA LYS A 64 9.54 11.91 14.55
C LYS A 64 9.83 10.50 15.07
N THR A 65 10.93 9.91 14.65
CA THR A 65 11.31 8.55 15.05
C THR A 65 11.45 8.37 16.54
N PHE A 66 11.85 9.43 17.27
CA PHE A 66 11.87 9.43 18.73
C PHE A 66 10.49 9.21 19.35
N ALA A 67 9.40 9.52 18.64
CA ALA A 67 8.03 9.29 19.10
C ALA A 67 7.74 7.79 19.36
N ALA A 68 8.45 6.89 18.70
CA ALA A 68 8.39 5.44 18.92
C ALA A 68 9.64 4.90 19.67
N GLY A 69 10.45 5.78 20.29
CA GLY A 69 11.69 5.39 20.97
C GLY A 69 12.79 4.89 20.03
N LYS A 70 12.78 5.32 18.76
CA LYS A 70 13.73 4.88 17.74
C LYS A 70 14.71 5.98 17.35
N ILE A 71 15.92 5.57 16.91
CA ILE A 71 16.86 6.42 16.18
C ILE A 71 16.61 6.18 14.68
N PRO A 72 16.56 7.23 13.84
CA PRO A 72 16.37 7.07 12.40
C PRO A 72 17.38 6.11 11.78
N GLY A 73 16.93 5.27 10.85
CA GLY A 73 17.77 4.43 10.02
C GLY A 73 18.73 5.25 9.13
N GLY A 74 19.46 4.57 8.27
CA GLY A 74 20.37 5.19 7.30
C GLY A 74 21.63 5.78 7.92
N PHE A 75 22.45 6.40 7.09
CA PHE A 75 23.76 6.93 7.47
C PHE A 75 23.66 8.19 8.34
N PHE A 76 22.79 9.13 8.00
CA PHE A 76 22.72 10.44 8.66
C PHE A 76 22.05 10.42 10.04
N LYS A 77 21.38 9.33 10.42
CA LYS A 77 20.65 9.22 11.71
C LYS A 77 19.69 10.38 11.96
N ARG A 78 19.05 10.88 10.92
CA ARG A 78 18.11 11.99 10.94
C ARG A 78 16.99 11.75 9.93
N GLU A 79 15.77 12.18 10.23
CA GLU A 79 14.63 12.18 9.31
C GLU A 79 14.96 13.01 8.06
N GLY A 80 14.67 12.47 6.89
CA GLY A 80 14.90 13.08 5.60
C GLY A 80 13.64 13.67 4.98
N ARG A 81 13.35 13.28 3.73
CA ARG A 81 12.09 13.65 3.06
C ARG A 81 10.92 12.93 3.71
N GLN A 82 9.75 13.60 3.67
CA GLN A 82 8.50 12.97 4.07
C GLN A 82 8.29 11.67 3.26
N ARG A 83 7.86 10.62 3.94
CA ARG A 83 7.41 9.38 3.30
C ARG A 83 6.04 9.59 2.66
N ASP A 84 5.64 8.66 1.78
CA ASP A 84 4.35 8.73 1.09
C ASP A 84 3.17 8.77 2.08
N ASP A 85 3.23 8.00 3.18
CA ASP A 85 2.21 7.99 4.23
C ASP A 85 2.11 9.35 4.97
N GLU A 86 3.22 10.04 5.22
CA GLU A 86 3.23 11.39 5.80
C GLU A 86 2.64 12.41 4.82
N ILE A 87 2.94 12.29 3.52
CA ILE A 87 2.37 13.13 2.46
C ILE A 87 0.87 12.88 2.33
N LEU A 88 0.42 11.63 2.39
CA LEU A 88 -1.00 11.28 2.35
C LEU A 88 -1.76 11.86 3.55
N THR A 89 -1.19 11.77 4.76
CA THR A 89 -1.78 12.39 5.94
C THR A 89 -1.79 13.93 5.84
N SER A 90 -0.73 14.54 5.29
CA SER A 90 -0.75 15.99 4.99
C SER A 90 -1.90 16.38 4.08
N ARG A 91 -2.25 15.54 3.09
CA ARG A 91 -3.39 15.73 2.20
C ARG A 91 -4.73 15.51 2.92
N LEU A 92 -4.81 14.55 3.85
CA LEU A 92 -6.00 14.36 4.70
C LEU A 92 -6.30 15.61 5.56
N ILE A 93 -5.27 16.38 5.94
CA ILE A 93 -5.43 17.66 6.64
C ILE A 93 -5.86 18.77 5.66
N ASP A 94 -5.13 18.94 4.54
CA ASP A 94 -5.33 20.06 3.59
C ASP A 94 -6.76 20.06 3.01
N ARG A 95 -7.22 18.91 2.53
CA ARG A 95 -8.46 18.81 1.74
C ARG A 95 -9.71 19.31 2.47
N PRO A 96 -10.00 18.88 3.72
CA PRO A 96 -11.17 19.38 4.44
C PRO A 96 -11.00 20.80 5.01
N MET A 97 -9.73 21.24 5.25
CA MET A 97 -9.49 22.56 5.83
C MET A 97 -9.59 23.69 4.81
N ARG A 98 -9.10 23.47 3.60
CA ARG A 98 -9.00 24.46 2.53
C ARG A 98 -10.33 25.14 2.16
N PRO A 99 -11.45 24.40 1.96
CA PRO A 99 -12.72 24.99 1.56
C PRO A 99 -13.35 25.92 2.62
N LEU A 100 -12.90 25.85 3.87
CA LEU A 100 -13.44 26.63 4.98
C LEU A 100 -12.73 27.96 5.22
N PHE A 101 -11.72 28.30 4.42
CA PHE A 101 -11.16 29.64 4.39
C PHE A 101 -12.07 30.56 3.56
N PRO A 102 -12.14 31.84 3.89
CA PRO A 102 -12.95 32.79 3.13
C PRO A 102 -12.52 32.85 1.66
N GLU A 103 -13.49 33.02 0.77
CA GLU A 103 -13.22 33.19 -0.64
C GLU A 103 -12.30 34.41 -0.87
N GLY A 104 -11.33 34.27 -1.78
CA GLY A 104 -10.34 35.31 -2.05
C GLY A 104 -9.25 35.46 -0.99
N PHE A 105 -9.23 34.63 0.07
CA PHE A 105 -8.16 34.65 1.07
C PHE A 105 -6.85 34.15 0.47
N LYS A 106 -5.79 34.96 0.48
CA LYS A 106 -4.49 34.67 -0.18
C LYS A 106 -3.28 34.79 0.76
N LYS A 107 -3.50 34.94 2.07
CA LYS A 107 -2.40 35.00 3.02
C LYS A 107 -1.73 33.64 3.17
N ASP A 108 -0.40 33.64 3.21
CA ASP A 108 0.40 32.43 3.39
C ASP A 108 0.08 31.75 4.72
N THR A 109 -0.50 30.57 4.63
CA THR A 109 -0.97 29.84 5.82
C THR A 109 -0.32 28.48 5.89
N GLN A 110 0.23 28.15 7.07
CA GLN A 110 0.89 26.88 7.31
C GLN A 110 0.30 26.16 8.52
N ILE A 111 0.01 24.89 8.35
CA ILE A 111 -0.40 23.95 9.41
C ILE A 111 0.65 22.85 9.49
N ILE A 112 1.23 22.66 10.68
CA ILE A 112 2.19 21.58 10.93
C ILE A 112 1.66 20.71 12.05
N ALA A 113 1.48 19.41 11.76
CA ALA A 113 1.16 18.38 12.72
C ALA A 113 2.41 17.51 12.96
N THR A 114 2.93 17.50 14.16
CA THR A 114 4.12 16.75 14.53
C THR A 114 3.78 15.66 15.54
N VAL A 115 4.05 14.42 15.20
CA VAL A 115 3.89 13.29 16.11
C VAL A 115 5.03 13.28 17.11
N LEU A 116 4.70 13.44 18.40
CA LEU A 116 5.67 13.52 19.51
C LEU A 116 5.73 12.24 20.34
N SER A 117 4.67 11.42 20.31
CA SER A 117 4.61 10.10 20.94
C SER A 117 3.69 9.18 20.13
N SER A 118 4.04 7.90 20.05
CA SER A 118 3.24 6.88 19.38
C SER A 118 3.26 5.57 20.18
N ASP A 119 2.08 5.14 20.60
CA ASP A 119 1.89 3.86 21.29
C ASP A 119 1.76 2.66 20.33
N LYS A 120 1.82 2.92 19.02
CA LYS A 120 1.63 1.94 17.93
C LYS A 120 0.23 1.26 17.90
N VAL A 121 -0.65 1.65 18.79
CA VAL A 121 -2.02 1.14 18.91
C VAL A 121 -3.02 2.13 18.34
N ASN A 122 -2.85 3.41 18.67
CA ASN A 122 -3.75 4.48 18.27
C ASN A 122 -3.15 5.30 17.12
N PRO A 123 -3.72 5.22 15.89
CA PRO A 123 -3.23 5.98 14.74
C PRO A 123 -3.29 7.48 14.97
N THR A 124 -2.29 8.20 14.49
CA THR A 124 -2.10 9.64 14.75
C THR A 124 -2.63 10.54 13.64
N ASP A 125 -2.98 10.00 12.48
CA ASP A 125 -3.42 10.76 11.30
C ASP A 125 -4.73 11.52 11.53
N VAL A 126 -5.79 10.85 12.02
CA VAL A 126 -7.08 11.51 12.34
C VAL A 126 -6.97 12.47 13.54
N LEU A 127 -6.03 12.20 14.46
CA LEU A 127 -5.71 13.13 15.54
C LEU A 127 -5.08 14.40 14.98
N ALA A 128 -4.24 14.29 13.96
CA ALA A 128 -3.63 15.43 13.26
C ALA A 128 -4.68 16.28 12.52
N VAL A 129 -5.65 15.64 11.84
CA VAL A 129 -6.78 16.36 11.20
C VAL A 129 -7.59 17.12 12.24
N THR A 130 -7.98 16.47 13.33
CA THR A 130 -8.77 17.10 14.39
C THR A 130 -7.99 18.17 15.14
N GLY A 131 -6.70 17.95 15.38
CA GLY A 131 -5.79 18.93 15.97
C GLY A 131 -5.59 20.17 15.09
N ALA A 132 -5.52 20.01 13.77
CA ALA A 132 -5.45 21.11 12.81
C ALA A 132 -6.71 21.99 12.87
N SER A 133 -7.87 21.33 12.91
CA SER A 133 -9.15 22.01 13.12
C SER A 133 -9.17 22.78 14.42
N ALA A 134 -8.82 22.17 15.54
CA ALA A 134 -8.80 22.83 16.85
C ALA A 134 -7.82 24.01 16.87
N ALA A 135 -6.61 23.86 16.31
CA ALA A 135 -5.62 24.94 16.25
C ALA A 135 -6.09 26.13 15.42
N LEU A 136 -6.70 25.87 14.25
CA LEU A 136 -7.32 26.93 13.44
C LEU A 136 -8.49 27.57 14.17
N HIS A 137 -9.34 26.76 14.82
CA HIS A 137 -10.57 27.24 15.45
C HIS A 137 -10.32 28.20 16.62
N ILE A 138 -9.31 27.90 17.47
CA ILE A 138 -8.94 28.79 18.59
C ILE A 138 -8.07 29.97 18.17
N SER A 139 -7.48 29.97 16.95
CA SER A 139 -6.65 31.06 16.43
C SER A 139 -7.47 32.25 15.97
N ASP A 140 -6.77 33.34 15.66
CA ASP A 140 -7.34 34.52 15.03
C ASP A 140 -7.41 34.41 13.49
N ILE A 141 -6.99 33.33 12.91
CA ILE A 141 -7.03 33.08 11.46
C ILE A 141 -8.50 32.94 11.02
N PRO A 142 -8.95 33.68 9.97
CA PRO A 142 -10.33 33.60 9.47
C PRO A 142 -10.54 32.20 8.83
N TRP A 143 -11.31 31.38 9.52
CA TRP A 143 -11.59 29.98 9.12
C TRP A 143 -12.94 29.55 9.75
N ALA A 144 -13.78 28.87 8.97
CA ALA A 144 -15.20 28.61 9.28
C ALA A 144 -15.44 27.17 9.84
N GLY A 145 -14.49 26.59 10.59
CA GLY A 145 -14.71 25.30 11.28
C GLY A 145 -15.50 25.45 12.59
N PRO A 146 -15.58 24.36 13.43
CA PRO A 146 -14.63 23.24 13.46
C PRO A 146 -14.98 22.02 12.59
N LEU A 147 -13.96 21.15 12.41
CA LEU A 147 -14.07 19.83 11.81
C LEU A 147 -13.46 18.76 12.72
N VAL A 148 -13.88 17.51 12.56
CA VAL A 148 -13.29 16.33 13.21
C VAL A 148 -12.97 15.28 12.17
N GLY A 149 -11.75 14.76 12.19
CA GLY A 149 -11.34 13.57 11.44
C GLY A 149 -11.72 12.32 12.23
N VAL A 150 -12.48 11.43 11.62
CA VAL A 150 -12.88 10.15 12.19
C VAL A 150 -12.43 9.03 11.27
N ARG A 151 -11.70 8.06 11.79
CA ARG A 151 -11.48 6.79 11.10
C ARG A 151 -12.58 5.82 11.53
N VAL A 152 -13.25 5.23 10.55
CA VAL A 152 -14.25 4.18 10.76
C VAL A 152 -13.78 2.92 10.06
N VAL A 153 -13.86 1.81 10.75
CA VAL A 153 -13.65 0.47 10.18
C VAL A 153 -14.87 -0.40 10.42
N ARG A 154 -15.04 -1.42 9.59
CA ARG A 154 -15.97 -2.51 9.87
C ARG A 154 -15.17 -3.79 10.12
N VAL A 155 -15.42 -4.42 11.28
CA VAL A 155 -14.80 -5.69 11.68
C VAL A 155 -15.93 -6.62 12.12
N ASP A 156 -16.00 -7.82 11.54
CA ASP A 156 -17.05 -8.81 11.83
C ASP A 156 -18.48 -8.26 11.72
N GLY A 157 -18.70 -7.33 10.76
CA GLY A 157 -19.98 -6.67 10.52
C GLY A 157 -20.27 -5.45 11.40
N GLU A 158 -19.46 -5.16 12.42
CA GLU A 158 -19.66 -4.03 13.34
C GLU A 158 -18.81 -2.83 12.94
N LEU A 159 -19.41 -1.63 12.97
CA LEU A 159 -18.72 -0.35 12.71
C LEU A 159 -18.03 0.14 13.98
N ILE A 160 -16.76 0.49 13.88
CA ILE A 160 -15.92 0.99 14.96
C ILE A 160 -15.30 2.33 14.53
N ALA A 161 -15.55 3.39 15.31
CA ALA A 161 -14.86 4.68 15.15
C ALA A 161 -13.59 4.69 16.02
N PHE A 162 -12.54 5.40 15.57
CA PHE A 162 -11.23 5.46 16.24
C PHE A 162 -10.65 4.07 16.57
N PRO A 163 -10.53 3.19 15.56
CA PRO A 163 -10.07 1.82 15.75
C PRO A 163 -8.61 1.77 16.15
N THR A 164 -8.21 0.66 16.78
CA THR A 164 -6.81 0.32 16.96
C THR A 164 -6.18 -0.15 15.64
N ALA A 165 -4.84 -0.15 15.57
CA ALA A 165 -4.11 -0.68 14.41
C ALA A 165 -4.45 -2.16 14.12
N GLU A 166 -4.71 -2.98 15.15
CA GLU A 166 -5.14 -4.36 15.00
C GLU A 166 -6.54 -4.46 14.37
N GLN A 167 -7.48 -3.62 14.80
CA GLN A 167 -8.82 -3.57 14.21
C GLN A 167 -8.80 -3.11 12.76
N GLN A 168 -7.92 -2.15 12.41
CA GLN A 168 -7.73 -1.74 11.01
C GLN A 168 -7.24 -2.91 10.15
N ALA A 169 -6.27 -3.67 10.63
CA ALA A 169 -5.72 -4.81 9.87
C ALA A 169 -6.77 -5.91 9.58
N LYS A 170 -7.79 -6.05 10.41
CA LYS A 170 -8.88 -7.04 10.27
C LYS A 170 -10.09 -6.53 9.49
N SER A 171 -10.11 -5.25 9.12
CA SER A 171 -11.29 -4.59 8.57
C SER A 171 -11.55 -4.94 7.10
N ASP A 172 -12.83 -5.04 6.76
CA ASP A 172 -13.32 -5.13 5.38
C ASP A 172 -13.76 -3.78 4.81
N ILE A 173 -14.07 -2.79 5.64
CA ILE A 173 -14.27 -1.37 5.31
C ILE A 173 -13.33 -0.54 6.17
N GLU A 174 -12.63 0.40 5.55
CA GLU A 174 -11.80 1.38 6.24
C GLU A 174 -11.96 2.75 5.57
N LEU A 175 -12.53 3.72 6.28
CA LEU A 175 -12.77 5.06 5.81
C LEU A 175 -12.20 6.09 6.79
N VAL A 176 -11.59 7.14 6.26
CA VAL A 176 -11.30 8.38 6.97
C VAL A 176 -12.30 9.42 6.50
N VAL A 177 -13.04 10.00 7.45
CA VAL A 177 -14.12 10.95 7.19
C VAL A 177 -13.85 12.23 7.96
N ALA A 178 -13.88 13.37 7.29
CA ALA A 178 -13.88 14.67 7.96
C ALA A 178 -15.32 15.20 8.05
N CYS A 179 -15.75 15.53 9.27
CA CYS A 179 -17.11 15.96 9.57
C CYS A 179 -17.13 17.31 10.26
N SER A 180 -18.00 18.20 9.81
CA SER A 180 -18.48 19.35 10.59
C SER A 180 -19.72 18.95 11.42
N LYS A 181 -20.32 19.90 12.12
CA LYS A 181 -21.56 19.66 12.87
C LYS A 181 -22.67 19.10 12.00
N ASP A 182 -22.84 19.67 10.81
CA ASP A 182 -24.00 19.41 9.94
C ASP A 182 -23.64 18.65 8.66
N ALA A 183 -22.32 18.48 8.37
CA ALA A 183 -21.86 17.99 7.07
C ALA A 183 -20.68 17.06 7.15
N ILE A 184 -20.62 16.14 6.18
CA ILE A 184 -19.41 15.42 5.78
C ILE A 184 -18.71 16.29 4.75
N THR A 185 -17.41 16.55 4.93
CA THR A 185 -16.63 17.45 4.05
C THR A 185 -15.55 16.72 3.26
N MET A 186 -15.10 15.56 3.71
CA MET A 186 -14.11 14.76 3.00
C MET A 186 -14.29 13.29 3.38
N VAL A 187 -14.12 12.41 2.41
CA VAL A 187 -14.07 10.95 2.60
C VAL A 187 -12.87 10.41 1.82
N GLU A 188 -12.14 9.49 2.44
CA GLU A 188 -11.11 8.71 1.76
C GLU A 188 -10.99 7.33 2.40
N GLY A 189 -11.00 6.28 1.58
CA GLY A 189 -10.83 4.93 2.12
C GLY A 189 -10.97 3.82 1.09
N GLY A 190 -11.02 2.60 1.59
CA GLY A 190 -11.15 1.39 0.80
C GLY A 190 -12.05 0.36 1.47
N ALA A 191 -12.51 -0.59 0.66
CA ALA A 191 -13.36 -1.68 1.13
C ALA A 191 -13.06 -2.99 0.37
N ALA A 192 -13.46 -4.11 0.95
CA ALA A 192 -13.39 -5.42 0.32
C ALA A 192 -14.73 -5.71 -0.37
N GLU A 193 -15.01 -4.97 -1.47
CA GLU A 193 -16.24 -5.09 -2.25
C GLU A 193 -17.52 -4.80 -1.43
N ALA A 194 -17.48 -3.75 -0.58
CA ALA A 194 -18.66 -3.33 0.17
C ALA A 194 -19.73 -2.74 -0.77
N ASN A 195 -21.00 -2.93 -0.41
CA ASN A 195 -22.09 -2.30 -1.15
C ASN A 195 -22.22 -0.81 -0.80
N GLU A 196 -22.96 -0.07 -1.61
CA GLU A 196 -23.15 1.37 -1.50
C GLU A 196 -23.85 1.76 -0.18
N ALA A 197 -24.78 0.94 0.30
CA ALA A 197 -25.49 1.20 1.56
C ALA A 197 -24.57 1.09 2.78
N ASP A 198 -23.69 0.09 2.82
CA ASP A 198 -22.69 -0.08 3.89
C ASP A 198 -21.74 1.12 3.98
N ILE A 199 -21.35 1.68 2.84
CA ILE A 199 -20.52 2.89 2.80
C ILE A 199 -21.29 4.08 3.40
N ILE A 200 -22.56 4.28 3.02
CA ILE A 200 -23.39 5.35 3.57
C ILE A 200 -23.57 5.20 5.08
N ASP A 201 -23.83 3.99 5.56
CA ASP A 201 -24.00 3.74 6.99
C ASP A 201 -22.70 4.01 7.76
N ALA A 202 -21.54 3.68 7.21
CA ALA A 202 -20.23 4.02 7.79
C ALA A 202 -20.00 5.54 7.84
N LEU A 203 -20.42 6.29 6.81
CA LEU A 203 -20.34 7.75 6.78
C LEU A 203 -21.23 8.40 7.85
N VAL A 204 -22.48 7.96 7.96
CA VAL A 204 -23.42 8.43 9.01
C VAL A 204 -22.90 8.10 10.40
N PHE A 205 -22.31 6.91 10.57
CA PHE A 205 -21.70 6.50 11.83
C PHE A 205 -20.51 7.42 12.21
N ALA A 206 -19.64 7.76 11.24
CA ALA A 206 -18.54 8.69 11.45
C ALA A 206 -19.03 10.07 11.90
N GLN A 207 -20.07 10.61 11.26
CA GLN A 207 -20.65 11.91 11.59
C GLN A 207 -21.20 11.94 13.03
N LYS A 208 -21.86 10.86 13.47
CA LYS A 208 -22.33 10.73 14.86
C LYS A 208 -21.16 10.68 15.85
N ALA A 209 -20.11 9.92 15.53
CA ALA A 209 -18.93 9.80 16.38
C ALA A 209 -18.15 11.12 16.51
N ALA A 210 -18.23 12.00 15.52
CA ALA A 210 -17.59 13.32 15.54
C ALA A 210 -18.23 14.33 16.51
N GLN A 211 -19.56 14.23 16.78
CA GLN A 211 -20.31 15.27 17.50
C GLN A 211 -19.74 15.63 18.88
N PRO A 212 -19.43 14.66 19.78
CA PRO A 212 -18.90 15.02 21.10
C PRO A 212 -17.53 15.72 21.03
N ILE A 213 -16.74 15.44 19.98
CA ILE A 213 -15.42 16.04 19.78
C ILE A 213 -15.57 17.46 19.24
N LEU A 214 -16.53 17.71 18.36
CA LEU A 214 -16.89 19.06 17.90
C LEU A 214 -17.30 19.95 19.08
N GLU A 215 -18.15 19.44 19.97
CA GLU A 215 -18.57 20.15 21.19
C GLU A 215 -17.37 20.47 22.11
N LEU A 216 -16.40 19.54 22.21
CA LEU A 216 -15.18 19.78 22.99
C LEU A 216 -14.37 20.94 22.38
N ILE A 217 -14.18 20.94 21.05
CA ILE A 217 -13.44 22.02 20.34
C ILE A 217 -14.16 23.37 20.53
N GLU A 218 -15.48 23.39 20.50
CA GLU A 218 -16.27 24.63 20.77
C GLU A 218 -16.08 25.12 22.21
N ARG A 219 -16.06 24.23 23.23
CA ARG A 219 -15.72 24.61 24.61
C ARG A 219 -14.32 25.21 24.71
N MET A 220 -13.33 24.63 24.04
CA MET A 220 -11.97 25.18 24.01
C MET A 220 -11.96 26.59 23.39
N ARG A 221 -12.69 26.77 22.29
CA ARG A 221 -12.81 28.09 21.65
C ARG A 221 -13.45 29.10 22.59
N ALA A 222 -14.52 28.74 23.29
CA ALA A 222 -15.16 29.62 24.27
C ALA A 222 -14.22 30.02 25.42
N ALA A 223 -13.33 29.09 25.84
CA ALA A 223 -12.40 29.31 26.95
C ALA A 223 -11.18 30.18 26.59
N ILE A 224 -10.64 30.04 25.38
CA ILE A 224 -9.33 30.62 25.01
C ILE A 224 -9.26 31.17 23.58
N GLY A 225 -10.33 30.99 22.79
CA GLY A 225 -10.35 31.39 21.38
C GLY A 225 -10.10 32.88 21.21
N LYS A 226 -9.30 33.22 20.20
CA LYS A 226 -9.03 34.59 19.81
C LYS A 226 -10.14 35.07 18.86
N PRO A 227 -10.53 36.36 18.88
CA PRO A 227 -11.38 36.94 17.85
C PRO A 227 -10.76 36.70 16.46
N LYS A 228 -11.60 36.29 15.50
CA LYS A 228 -11.11 36.10 14.12
C LYS A 228 -10.77 37.47 13.51
N ARG A 229 -9.65 37.51 12.77
CA ARG A 229 -9.31 38.68 11.95
C ARG A 229 -10.40 38.88 10.92
N SER A 230 -10.82 40.14 10.76
CA SER A 230 -11.74 40.50 9.68
C SER A 230 -11.04 40.31 8.33
N PHE A 231 -11.70 39.65 7.42
CA PHE A 231 -11.29 39.54 6.04
C PHE A 231 -12.50 39.88 5.17
N THR A 232 -12.35 40.90 4.34
CA THR A 232 -13.36 41.30 3.35
C THR A 232 -12.67 41.17 1.99
N PRO A 233 -13.13 40.28 1.10
CA PRO A 233 -12.56 40.21 -0.25
C PRO A 233 -12.77 41.54 -0.97
N GLU A 234 -11.76 42.00 -1.70
CA GLU A 234 -11.92 43.13 -2.61
C GLU A 234 -12.92 42.74 -3.69
N LYS A 235 -13.96 43.57 -3.86
CA LYS A 235 -14.98 43.35 -4.89
C LYS A 235 -14.87 44.43 -5.97
N LEU A 236 -15.16 44.00 -7.20
CA LEU A 236 -15.29 44.92 -8.31
C LEU A 236 -16.52 45.86 -8.09
N ASP A 237 -16.43 47.09 -8.54
CA ASP A 237 -17.58 47.97 -8.57
C ASP A 237 -18.75 47.35 -9.34
N GLU A 238 -19.98 47.46 -8.81
CA GLU A 238 -21.16 46.79 -9.38
C GLU A 238 -21.41 47.16 -10.84
N LYS A 239 -21.13 48.40 -11.25
CA LYS A 239 -21.29 48.83 -12.64
C LYS A 239 -20.29 48.14 -13.56
N LEU A 240 -19.04 47.96 -13.08
CA LEU A 240 -18.03 47.25 -13.81
C LEU A 240 -18.32 45.75 -13.85
N ALA A 241 -18.81 45.14 -12.76
CA ALA A 241 -19.24 43.76 -12.74
C ALA A 241 -20.39 43.50 -13.74
N ASN A 242 -21.40 44.31 -13.75
CA ASN A 242 -22.49 44.23 -14.74
C ASN A 242 -21.99 44.44 -16.17
N ARG A 243 -20.95 45.28 -16.38
CA ARG A 243 -20.35 45.47 -17.69
C ARG A 243 -19.58 44.25 -18.15
N VAL A 244 -18.81 43.60 -17.25
CA VAL A 244 -18.16 42.29 -17.50
C VAL A 244 -19.20 41.27 -17.94
N ALA A 245 -20.30 41.13 -17.21
CA ALA A 245 -21.39 40.21 -17.54
C ALA A 245 -21.96 40.47 -18.93
N ALA A 246 -22.29 41.72 -19.26
CA ALA A 246 -22.86 42.11 -20.55
C ALA A 246 -21.96 41.80 -21.75
N ILE A 247 -20.61 41.89 -21.56
CA ILE A 247 -19.63 41.59 -22.62
C ILE A 247 -19.37 40.09 -22.73
N SER A 248 -19.35 39.39 -21.57
CA SER A 248 -18.72 38.09 -21.50
C SER A 248 -19.70 36.91 -21.50
N ASP A 249 -20.88 37.01 -20.91
CA ASP A 249 -21.76 35.85 -20.63
C ASP A 249 -22.12 35.05 -21.87
N LYS A 250 -22.49 35.70 -22.97
CA LYS A 250 -22.81 35.00 -24.22
C LYS A 250 -21.57 34.29 -24.81
N GLY A 251 -20.44 34.97 -24.85
CA GLY A 251 -19.19 34.41 -25.39
C GLY A 251 -18.61 33.31 -24.49
N ILE A 252 -18.85 33.36 -23.19
CA ILE A 252 -18.54 32.29 -22.24
C ILE A 252 -19.27 31.01 -22.63
N LEU A 253 -20.61 31.08 -22.84
CA LEU A 253 -21.39 29.92 -23.27
C LEU A 253 -20.95 29.39 -24.63
N GLU A 254 -20.78 30.28 -25.62
CA GLU A 254 -20.29 29.87 -26.94
C GLU A 254 -18.94 29.17 -26.89
N SER A 255 -18.00 29.71 -26.11
CA SER A 255 -16.68 29.10 -25.92
C SER A 255 -16.77 27.77 -25.16
N SER A 256 -17.66 27.66 -24.18
CA SER A 256 -17.85 26.44 -23.36
C SER A 256 -18.24 25.22 -24.20
N PHE A 257 -18.97 25.42 -25.30
CA PHE A 257 -19.42 24.32 -26.18
C PHE A 257 -18.37 23.88 -27.21
N ILE A 258 -17.22 24.48 -27.28
CA ILE A 258 -16.13 24.01 -28.13
C ILE A 258 -15.62 22.69 -27.56
N LYS A 259 -15.73 21.60 -28.32
CA LYS A 259 -15.38 20.26 -27.86
C LYS A 259 -13.89 20.10 -27.58
N ASP A 260 -13.05 20.60 -28.49
CA ASP A 260 -11.61 20.56 -28.32
C ASP A 260 -11.15 21.47 -27.18
N LYS A 261 -10.41 20.89 -26.22
CA LYS A 261 -9.97 21.60 -25.01
C LYS A 261 -9.08 22.82 -25.34
N ALA A 262 -8.13 22.68 -26.26
CA ALA A 262 -7.20 23.77 -26.58
C ALA A 262 -7.92 24.95 -27.24
N GLN A 263 -8.84 24.67 -28.16
CA GLN A 263 -9.67 25.68 -28.82
C GLN A 263 -10.64 26.34 -27.84
N ARG A 264 -11.25 25.59 -26.93
CA ARG A 264 -12.11 26.10 -25.87
C ARG A 264 -11.39 27.11 -24.98
N TYR A 265 -10.20 26.74 -24.49
CA TYR A 265 -9.38 27.65 -23.70
C TYR A 265 -8.85 28.83 -24.49
N GLY A 266 -8.57 28.66 -25.79
CA GLY A 266 -8.28 29.75 -26.72
C GLY A 266 -9.44 30.73 -26.83
N GLY A 267 -10.67 30.24 -26.93
CA GLY A 267 -11.89 31.05 -26.95
C GLY A 267 -12.07 31.88 -25.67
N TYR A 268 -11.92 31.26 -24.49
CA TYR A 268 -11.95 32.01 -23.22
C TYR A 268 -10.86 33.07 -23.13
N LYS A 269 -9.63 32.78 -23.57
CA LYS A 269 -8.53 33.72 -23.55
C LYS A 269 -8.84 34.95 -24.43
N THR A 270 -9.24 34.71 -25.67
CA THR A 270 -9.61 35.78 -26.61
C THR A 270 -10.76 36.65 -26.08
N LEU A 271 -11.81 36.00 -25.55
CA LEU A 271 -12.94 36.70 -24.95
C LEU A 271 -12.53 37.59 -23.77
N ARG A 272 -11.70 37.06 -22.87
CA ARG A 272 -11.17 37.80 -21.73
C ARG A 272 -10.32 39.01 -22.16
N GLU A 273 -9.44 38.82 -23.16
CA GLU A 273 -8.63 39.91 -23.70
C GLU A 273 -9.51 41.01 -24.36
N THR A 274 -10.52 40.60 -25.11
CA THR A 274 -11.52 41.52 -25.68
C THR A 274 -12.27 42.31 -24.60
N MET A 275 -12.76 41.64 -23.58
CA MET A 275 -13.42 42.24 -22.43
C MET A 275 -12.52 43.27 -21.74
N LEU A 276 -11.27 42.89 -21.42
CA LEU A 276 -10.31 43.79 -20.77
C LEU A 276 -9.99 45.03 -21.62
N THR A 277 -9.81 44.83 -22.92
CA THR A 277 -9.51 45.91 -23.86
C THR A 277 -10.71 46.89 -23.98
N THR A 278 -11.92 46.33 -24.07
CA THR A 278 -13.16 47.16 -24.12
C THR A 278 -13.33 47.98 -22.85
N ILE A 279 -13.22 47.37 -21.67
CA ILE A 279 -13.35 48.08 -20.41
C ILE A 279 -12.26 49.14 -20.23
N LYS A 280 -11.01 48.79 -20.62
CA LYS A 280 -9.89 49.75 -20.60
C LYS A 280 -10.18 51.00 -21.40
N SER A 281 -10.76 50.87 -22.60
CA SER A 281 -11.15 51.99 -23.44
C SER A 281 -12.28 52.85 -22.87
N GLU A 282 -13.15 52.22 -22.04
CA GLU A 282 -14.28 52.92 -21.43
C GLU A 282 -13.89 53.65 -20.13
N VAL A 283 -12.99 53.10 -19.29
CA VAL A 283 -12.66 53.68 -17.99
C VAL A 283 -11.34 54.44 -17.95
N GLY A 284 -10.48 54.28 -18.98
CA GLY A 284 -9.15 54.87 -19.05
C GLY A 284 -8.06 54.08 -18.32
N ASP A 285 -6.79 54.37 -18.65
CA ASP A 285 -5.63 53.60 -18.18
C ASP A 285 -5.47 53.55 -16.66
N GLU A 286 -5.71 54.70 -15.97
CA GLU A 286 -5.51 54.75 -14.50
C GLU A 286 -6.52 53.93 -13.73
N ALA A 287 -7.82 54.05 -14.08
CA ALA A 287 -8.89 53.27 -13.45
C ALA A 287 -8.77 51.79 -13.79
N TYR A 288 -8.38 51.48 -15.04
CA TYR A 288 -8.11 50.11 -15.46
C TYR A 288 -6.98 49.45 -14.65
N ALA A 289 -5.84 50.13 -14.48
CA ALA A 289 -4.72 49.60 -13.73
C ALA A 289 -5.05 49.21 -12.28
N LYS A 290 -5.98 49.96 -11.66
CA LYS A 290 -6.48 49.68 -10.30
C LYS A 290 -7.43 48.48 -10.26
N SER A 291 -8.16 48.20 -11.32
CA SER A 291 -9.23 47.21 -11.37
C SER A 291 -8.89 45.95 -12.17
N GLU A 292 -7.78 45.91 -12.90
CA GLU A 292 -7.44 44.79 -13.81
C GLU A 292 -7.49 43.43 -13.16
N LYS A 293 -6.93 43.30 -11.95
CA LYS A 293 -6.92 42.02 -11.18
C LYS A 293 -8.35 41.59 -10.85
N LEU A 294 -9.19 42.55 -10.42
CA LEU A 294 -10.61 42.28 -10.08
C LEU A 294 -11.44 41.96 -11.32
N LEU A 295 -11.17 42.62 -12.46
CA LEU A 295 -11.85 42.34 -13.75
C LEU A 295 -11.55 40.88 -14.21
N LYS A 296 -10.33 40.45 -14.07
CA LYS A 296 -9.95 39.04 -14.37
C LYS A 296 -10.64 38.04 -13.43
N ALA A 297 -10.71 38.35 -12.14
CA ALA A 297 -11.40 37.52 -11.15
C ALA A 297 -12.91 37.46 -11.45
N GLU A 298 -13.57 38.60 -11.74
CA GLU A 298 -14.95 38.67 -12.13
C GLU A 298 -15.26 37.83 -13.38
N PHE A 299 -14.37 37.85 -14.40
CA PHE A 299 -14.55 37.05 -15.60
C PHE A 299 -14.56 35.53 -15.25
N GLU A 300 -13.66 35.05 -14.37
CA GLU A 300 -13.66 33.65 -13.92
C GLU A 300 -14.89 33.32 -13.08
N GLU A 301 -15.35 34.22 -12.23
CA GLU A 301 -16.59 34.06 -11.46
C GLU A 301 -17.83 34.02 -12.38
N ARG A 302 -17.87 34.87 -13.42
CA ARG A 302 -18.94 34.81 -14.44
C ARG A 302 -18.93 33.48 -15.18
N LYS A 303 -17.74 33.00 -15.57
CA LYS A 303 -17.60 31.70 -16.22
C LYS A 303 -18.18 30.60 -15.32
N TYR A 304 -17.82 30.60 -14.04
CA TYR A 304 -18.33 29.65 -13.04
C TYR A 304 -19.87 29.69 -12.99
N ASN A 305 -20.46 30.89 -12.80
CA ASN A 305 -21.90 31.05 -12.62
C ASN A 305 -22.70 30.73 -13.89
N VAL A 306 -22.27 31.22 -15.04
CA VAL A 306 -22.96 31.05 -16.34
C VAL A 306 -23.00 29.58 -16.76
N VAL A 307 -21.89 28.84 -16.59
CA VAL A 307 -21.83 27.41 -16.95
C VAL A 307 -22.68 26.57 -15.99
N ARG A 308 -22.63 26.86 -14.69
CA ARG A 308 -23.44 26.14 -13.68
C ARG A 308 -24.93 26.31 -13.93
N GLU A 309 -25.40 27.56 -14.17
CA GLU A 309 -26.80 27.83 -14.47
C GLU A 309 -27.24 27.14 -15.76
N TYR A 310 -26.38 27.10 -16.79
CA TYR A 310 -26.68 26.37 -18.01
C TYR A 310 -26.87 24.87 -17.74
N VAL A 311 -25.94 24.23 -17.02
CA VAL A 311 -26.04 22.80 -16.68
C VAL A 311 -27.31 22.50 -15.88
N MET A 312 -27.63 23.35 -14.92
CA MET A 312 -28.83 23.20 -14.05
C MET A 312 -30.15 23.38 -14.82
N SER A 313 -30.24 24.39 -15.67
CA SER A 313 -31.46 24.74 -16.39
C SER A 313 -31.69 23.87 -17.61
N GLN A 314 -30.65 23.58 -18.41
CA GLN A 314 -30.77 22.86 -19.66
C GLN A 314 -30.55 21.33 -19.50
N LYS A 315 -30.07 20.86 -18.33
CA LYS A 315 -29.70 19.46 -18.06
C LYS A 315 -28.70 18.89 -19.11
N ARG A 316 -27.90 19.77 -19.67
CA ARG A 316 -26.84 19.45 -20.65
C ARG A 316 -25.51 20.00 -20.20
N ARG A 317 -24.47 19.23 -20.45
CA ARG A 317 -23.09 19.55 -20.11
C ARG A 317 -22.42 20.34 -21.22
N ILE A 318 -21.27 20.95 -20.94
CA ILE A 318 -20.50 21.77 -21.89
C ILE A 318 -20.04 21.01 -23.13
N ASP A 319 -19.81 19.71 -23.03
CA ASP A 319 -19.48 18.84 -24.16
C ASP A 319 -20.69 18.23 -24.88
N GLY A 320 -21.91 18.64 -24.49
CA GLY A 320 -23.19 18.23 -25.06
C GLY A 320 -23.75 16.92 -24.52
N ARG A 321 -23.05 16.23 -23.60
CA ARG A 321 -23.55 15.04 -22.94
C ARG A 321 -24.70 15.37 -21.95
N ASP A 322 -25.49 14.39 -21.60
CA ASP A 322 -26.37 14.42 -20.44
C ASP A 322 -25.58 14.14 -19.14
N SER A 323 -26.27 14.08 -18.02
CA SER A 323 -25.65 13.86 -16.71
C SER A 323 -25.08 12.46 -16.50
N LYS A 324 -25.48 11.44 -17.27
CA LYS A 324 -25.11 10.03 -17.09
C LYS A 324 -24.14 9.52 -18.15
N THR A 325 -24.14 10.11 -19.34
CA THR A 325 -23.32 9.64 -20.48
C THR A 325 -21.82 9.72 -20.16
N ILE A 326 -21.13 8.60 -20.37
CA ILE A 326 -19.67 8.46 -20.24
C ILE A 326 -19.02 8.72 -21.60
N ARG A 327 -17.86 9.37 -21.60
CA ARG A 327 -17.06 9.58 -22.82
C ARG A 327 -16.69 8.27 -23.48
N PRO A 328 -16.44 8.26 -24.81
CA PRO A 328 -15.98 7.05 -25.51
C PRO A 328 -14.72 6.47 -24.84
N ILE A 329 -14.73 5.14 -24.68
CA ILE A 329 -13.63 4.39 -24.07
C ILE A 329 -12.95 3.57 -25.14
N MET A 330 -11.61 3.64 -25.18
CA MET A 330 -10.74 2.78 -25.97
C MET A 330 -9.75 2.11 -25.04
N THR A 331 -9.57 0.82 -25.19
CA THR A 331 -8.61 0.03 -24.41
C THR A 331 -7.82 -0.89 -25.34
N GLU A 332 -6.53 -1.06 -25.00
CA GLU A 332 -5.61 -1.96 -25.71
C GLU A 332 -4.71 -2.63 -24.68
N VAL A 333 -4.34 -3.89 -24.89
CA VAL A 333 -3.40 -4.64 -24.06
C VAL A 333 -2.24 -5.16 -24.89
N ALA A 334 -1.16 -5.61 -24.24
CA ALA A 334 0.09 -6.05 -24.90
C ALA A 334 0.73 -4.96 -25.78
N LEU A 335 0.57 -3.70 -25.38
CA LEU A 335 1.06 -2.53 -26.12
C LEU A 335 2.59 -2.48 -26.23
N LEU A 336 3.30 -2.86 -25.18
CA LEU A 336 4.76 -2.73 -25.08
C LEU A 336 5.44 -4.10 -25.10
N PRO A 337 6.41 -4.34 -25.99
CA PRO A 337 6.93 -5.70 -26.25
C PRO A 337 7.82 -6.29 -25.17
N ARG A 338 8.41 -5.49 -24.27
CA ARG A 338 9.41 -5.94 -23.29
C ARG A 338 8.89 -6.01 -21.84
N VAL A 339 7.77 -5.34 -21.57
CA VAL A 339 7.18 -5.31 -20.22
C VAL A 339 6.45 -6.64 -19.91
N HIS A 340 6.12 -6.88 -18.65
CA HIS A 340 5.47 -8.12 -18.27
C HIS A 340 3.96 -8.09 -18.57
N GLY A 341 3.32 -6.91 -18.42
CA GLY A 341 1.98 -6.62 -18.90
C GLY A 341 1.86 -5.13 -19.18
N SER A 342 1.03 -4.76 -20.15
CA SER A 342 0.79 -3.36 -20.52
C SER A 342 -0.61 -3.13 -21.03
N ALA A 343 -1.16 -1.96 -20.71
CA ALA A 343 -2.44 -1.53 -21.21
C ALA A 343 -2.44 -0.05 -21.57
N LEU A 344 -3.14 0.30 -22.62
CA LEU A 344 -3.61 1.64 -22.90
C LEU A 344 -5.06 1.74 -22.45
N PHE A 345 -5.37 2.74 -21.64
CA PHE A 345 -6.74 3.12 -21.32
C PHE A 345 -6.96 4.57 -21.74
N GLN A 346 -7.96 4.79 -22.57
CA GLN A 346 -8.38 6.11 -23.00
C GLN A 346 -9.87 6.31 -22.76
N ARG A 347 -10.23 7.47 -22.24
CA ARG A 347 -11.61 7.91 -22.03
C ARG A 347 -11.74 9.37 -22.51
N GLY A 348 -12.26 9.54 -23.72
CA GLY A 348 -12.21 10.84 -24.40
C GLY A 348 -10.80 11.37 -24.51
N GLU A 349 -10.56 12.58 -24.01
CA GLU A 349 -9.26 13.26 -23.94
C GLU A 349 -8.50 12.95 -22.63
N THR A 350 -8.64 11.77 -22.07
CA THR A 350 -7.85 11.30 -20.93
C THR A 350 -7.25 9.94 -21.28
N GLN A 351 -5.92 9.86 -21.32
CA GLN A 351 -5.20 8.68 -21.78
C GLN A 351 -4.08 8.32 -20.80
N ALA A 352 -3.94 7.03 -20.49
CA ALA A 352 -2.87 6.50 -19.66
C ALA A 352 -2.31 5.21 -20.27
N VAL A 353 -0.99 5.09 -20.31
CA VAL A 353 -0.29 3.82 -20.51
C VAL A 353 0.09 3.27 -19.14
N VAL A 354 -0.34 2.04 -18.87
CA VAL A 354 -0.09 1.41 -17.59
C VAL A 354 0.65 0.10 -17.79
N THR A 355 1.71 -0.11 -17.02
CA THR A 355 2.55 -1.30 -17.09
C THR A 355 2.54 -2.05 -15.77
N ALA A 356 2.58 -3.37 -15.84
CA ALA A 356 2.76 -4.25 -14.69
C ALA A 356 4.11 -4.98 -14.82
N THR A 357 4.87 -4.99 -13.73
CA THR A 357 6.15 -5.69 -13.61
C THR A 357 6.09 -6.65 -12.43
N LEU A 358 6.50 -7.89 -12.67
CA LEU A 358 6.58 -8.95 -11.68
C LEU A 358 8.04 -9.08 -11.23
N GLY A 359 8.26 -9.07 -9.94
CA GLY A 359 9.55 -9.22 -9.29
C GLY A 359 9.53 -10.33 -8.24
N THR A 360 10.63 -10.48 -7.52
CA THR A 360 10.79 -11.43 -6.42
C THR A 360 10.60 -10.74 -5.06
N SER A 361 10.73 -11.45 -3.97
CA SER A 361 10.72 -10.90 -2.60
C SER A 361 11.83 -9.86 -2.35
N SER A 362 12.98 -10.00 -3.05
CA SER A 362 14.06 -9.00 -2.97
C SER A 362 13.69 -7.61 -3.52
N ASP A 363 12.62 -7.54 -4.34
CA ASP A 363 12.10 -6.30 -4.92
C ASP A 363 11.03 -5.63 -4.05
N GLU A 364 10.68 -6.21 -2.89
CA GLU A 364 9.73 -5.61 -1.96
C GLU A 364 10.21 -4.27 -1.43
N GLN A 365 9.29 -3.32 -1.32
CA GLN A 365 9.59 -2.04 -0.71
C GLN A 365 9.61 -2.16 0.82
N LYS A 366 10.78 -1.96 1.42
CA LYS A 366 10.90 -1.84 2.88
C LYS A 366 10.44 -0.45 3.33
N ILE A 367 9.49 -0.42 4.25
CA ILE A 367 8.98 0.81 4.88
C ILE A 367 9.31 0.75 6.37
N ASP A 368 10.15 1.68 6.85
CA ASP A 368 10.43 1.88 8.27
C ASP A 368 9.57 3.01 8.81
N ALA A 369 8.48 2.67 9.49
CA ALA A 369 7.52 3.60 10.06
C ALA A 369 7.55 3.58 11.60
N LEU A 370 6.81 4.48 12.27
CA LEU A 370 6.73 4.52 13.73
C LEU A 370 6.21 3.21 14.32
N ASN A 371 5.23 2.60 13.67
CA ASN A 371 4.62 1.34 14.11
C ASN A 371 5.43 0.08 13.77
N GLY A 372 6.59 0.22 13.13
CA GLY A 372 7.51 -0.86 12.81
C GLY A 372 7.94 -0.90 11.36
N GLU A 373 8.80 -1.86 11.06
CA GLU A 373 9.18 -2.18 9.69
C GLU A 373 8.09 -3.03 9.04
N ARG A 374 7.79 -2.73 7.78
CA ARG A 374 6.87 -3.53 6.96
C ARG A 374 7.38 -3.64 5.54
N TRP A 375 7.03 -4.72 4.88
CA TRP A 375 7.34 -4.98 3.48
C TRP A 375 6.09 -4.82 2.63
N LYS A 376 6.24 -4.14 1.51
CA LYS A 376 5.15 -3.84 0.58
C LYS A 376 5.41 -4.58 -0.73
N ARG A 377 4.54 -5.52 -1.06
CA ARG A 377 4.64 -6.38 -2.24
C ARG A 377 3.90 -5.85 -3.46
N PHE A 378 2.83 -5.11 -3.23
CA PHE A 378 2.09 -4.45 -4.30
C PHE A 378 2.35 -2.96 -4.24
N MET A 379 2.83 -2.40 -5.35
CA MET A 379 3.15 -0.98 -5.49
C MET A 379 2.46 -0.43 -6.74
N LEU A 380 1.82 0.74 -6.62
CA LEU A 380 1.32 1.47 -7.76
C LEU A 380 1.88 2.89 -7.77
N HIS A 381 2.64 3.23 -8.80
CA HIS A 381 3.20 4.55 -9.02
C HIS A 381 2.46 5.26 -10.16
N TYR A 382 2.10 6.50 -9.91
CA TYR A 382 1.37 7.35 -10.83
C TYR A 382 2.22 8.54 -11.22
N ASN A 383 2.37 8.78 -12.51
CA ASN A 383 3.14 9.87 -13.08
C ASN A 383 2.23 10.78 -13.93
N PHE A 384 2.44 12.09 -13.77
CA PHE A 384 1.70 13.12 -14.47
C PHE A 384 2.66 14.13 -15.12
N PRO A 385 3.29 13.77 -16.25
CA PRO A 385 4.24 14.63 -16.90
C PRO A 385 3.56 15.89 -17.47
N PRO A 386 4.27 17.02 -17.55
CA PRO A 386 3.69 18.31 -17.99
C PRO A 386 3.05 18.27 -19.37
N PHE A 387 3.57 17.47 -20.29
CA PHE A 387 3.01 17.35 -21.63
C PHE A 387 1.59 16.78 -21.66
N SER A 388 1.16 16.07 -20.61
CA SER A 388 -0.21 15.51 -20.52
C SER A 388 -1.30 16.59 -20.49
N THR A 389 -0.93 17.82 -20.18
CA THR A 389 -1.79 19.01 -20.22
C THR A 389 -1.30 20.06 -21.23
N GLY A 390 -0.29 19.74 -22.05
CA GLY A 390 0.30 20.67 -23.01
C GLY A 390 1.21 21.73 -22.36
N GLU A 391 1.71 21.48 -21.14
CA GLU A 391 2.57 22.41 -20.41
C GLU A 391 4.04 22.04 -20.52
N THR A 392 4.91 23.04 -20.32
CA THR A 392 6.36 22.86 -20.18
C THR A 392 6.79 23.19 -18.76
N LYS A 393 7.32 22.21 -18.06
CA LYS A 393 7.84 22.36 -16.67
C LYS A 393 9.08 21.49 -16.49
N PRO A 394 10.05 21.87 -15.62
CA PRO A 394 11.16 20.99 -15.26
C PRO A 394 10.65 19.67 -14.67
N LEU A 395 11.20 18.55 -15.10
CA LEU A 395 10.92 17.25 -14.50
C LEU A 395 11.54 17.20 -13.10
N ARG A 396 10.70 16.96 -12.12
CA ARG A 396 11.08 16.78 -10.70
C ARG A 396 10.54 15.43 -10.24
N GLY A 397 10.92 15.01 -9.05
CA GLY A 397 10.30 13.84 -8.42
C GLY A 397 8.79 14.03 -8.21
N PRO A 398 8.06 12.95 -7.90
CA PRO A 398 6.60 12.98 -7.78
C PRO A 398 6.15 14.01 -6.74
N GLY A 399 5.16 14.83 -7.12
CA GLY A 399 4.53 15.80 -6.25
C GLY A 399 3.47 15.15 -5.35
N ARG A 400 2.98 15.91 -4.36
CA ARG A 400 1.95 15.44 -3.42
C ARG A 400 0.66 14.96 -4.12
N ARG A 401 0.31 15.57 -5.28
CA ARG A 401 -0.86 15.17 -6.07
C ARG A 401 -0.66 13.81 -6.70
N GLU A 402 0.52 13.57 -7.27
CA GLU A 402 0.87 12.29 -7.90
C GLU A 402 0.89 11.15 -6.88
N ILE A 403 1.48 11.36 -5.71
CA ILE A 403 1.45 10.40 -4.59
C ILE A 403 0.01 10.10 -4.17
N GLY A 404 -0.84 11.12 -4.03
CA GLY A 404 -2.26 10.93 -3.68
C GLY A 404 -3.07 10.15 -4.72
N HIS A 405 -2.85 10.42 -6.00
CA HIS A 405 -3.51 9.70 -7.10
C HIS A 405 -3.03 8.24 -7.19
N GLY A 406 -1.73 8.02 -7.03
CA GLY A 406 -1.15 6.68 -6.96
C GLY A 406 -1.71 5.87 -5.80
N ALA A 407 -1.78 6.46 -4.61
CA ALA A 407 -2.31 5.80 -3.42
C ALA A 407 -3.80 5.43 -3.56
N LEU A 408 -4.62 6.28 -4.21
CA LEU A 408 -6.02 5.95 -4.50
C LEU A 408 -6.12 4.76 -5.46
N ALA A 409 -5.33 4.74 -6.53
CA ALA A 409 -5.34 3.64 -7.49
C ALA A 409 -4.79 2.35 -6.87
N GLU A 410 -3.75 2.44 -6.05
CA GLU A 410 -3.21 1.30 -5.30
C GLU A 410 -4.26 0.71 -4.33
N ARG A 411 -4.93 1.56 -3.56
CA ARG A 411 -6.00 1.15 -2.64
C ARG A 411 -7.15 0.45 -3.36
N ALA A 412 -7.48 0.92 -4.57
CA ALA A 412 -8.53 0.32 -5.37
C ALA A 412 -8.22 -1.12 -5.80
N LEU A 413 -6.93 -1.44 -6.04
CA LEU A 413 -6.51 -2.71 -6.60
C LEU A 413 -5.96 -3.70 -5.55
N ILE A 414 -5.34 -3.23 -4.46
CA ILE A 414 -4.58 -4.08 -3.52
C ILE A 414 -5.42 -5.22 -2.94
N ARG A 415 -6.71 -5.00 -2.65
CA ARG A 415 -7.59 -6.03 -2.08
C ARG A 415 -7.97 -7.12 -3.10
N MET A 416 -7.75 -6.84 -4.38
CA MET A 416 -7.99 -7.76 -5.49
C MET A 416 -6.76 -8.55 -5.89
N MET A 417 -5.62 -8.30 -5.25
CA MET A 417 -4.40 -9.10 -5.50
C MET A 417 -4.59 -10.54 -5.02
N PRO A 418 -3.96 -11.50 -5.71
CA PRO A 418 -3.97 -12.89 -5.30
C PRO A 418 -3.26 -13.08 -3.95
N ASP A 419 -3.60 -14.17 -3.28
CA ASP A 419 -2.93 -14.59 -2.06
C ASP A 419 -1.47 -14.96 -2.38
N GLN A 420 -0.56 -14.64 -1.46
CA GLN A 420 0.87 -14.83 -1.64
C GLN A 420 1.26 -16.28 -1.93
N ASP A 421 0.66 -17.23 -1.23
CA ASP A 421 0.96 -18.66 -1.39
C ASP A 421 0.64 -19.18 -2.79
N LYS A 422 -0.30 -18.51 -3.49
CA LYS A 422 -0.73 -18.85 -4.85
C LYS A 422 0.03 -18.10 -5.92
N PHE A 423 0.50 -16.89 -5.60
CA PHE A 423 1.20 -16.02 -6.54
C PHE A 423 2.30 -15.22 -5.81
N PRO A 424 3.49 -15.83 -5.58
CA PRO A 424 4.55 -15.29 -4.71
C PRO A 424 5.38 -14.20 -5.38
N TYR A 425 4.76 -13.28 -6.11
CA TYR A 425 5.44 -12.19 -6.79
C TYR A 425 5.29 -10.86 -6.04
N THR A 426 6.34 -10.08 -6.10
CA THR A 426 6.26 -8.63 -5.90
C THR A 426 5.75 -8.00 -7.17
N ILE A 427 4.73 -7.15 -7.08
CA ILE A 427 4.06 -6.56 -8.24
C ILE A 427 4.21 -5.05 -8.20
N ARG A 428 4.76 -4.48 -9.27
CA ARG A 428 4.84 -3.04 -9.45
C ARG A 428 4.04 -2.61 -10.67
N VAL A 429 3.02 -1.77 -10.45
CA VAL A 429 2.25 -1.11 -11.51
C VAL A 429 2.74 0.33 -11.65
N VAL A 430 2.93 0.79 -12.88
CA VAL A 430 3.28 2.18 -13.18
C VAL A 430 2.30 2.73 -14.19
N SER A 431 1.64 3.83 -13.85
CA SER A 431 0.71 4.54 -14.71
C SER A 431 1.34 5.85 -15.20
N GLU A 432 1.57 5.94 -16.51
CA GLU A 432 2.02 7.15 -17.19
C GLU A 432 0.81 7.85 -17.83
N THR A 433 0.48 9.04 -17.35
CA THR A 433 -0.60 9.84 -17.92
C THR A 433 -0.09 10.55 -19.18
N LEU A 434 -0.65 10.21 -20.35
CA LEU A 434 -0.24 10.78 -21.63
C LEU A 434 -1.07 12.01 -22.00
N GLU A 435 -2.37 12.01 -21.63
CA GLU A 435 -3.30 13.09 -21.88
C GLU A 435 -4.30 13.20 -20.73
N SER A 436 -4.70 14.41 -20.34
CA SER A 436 -5.62 14.62 -19.21
C SER A 436 -6.64 15.72 -19.44
N ASN A 437 -7.92 15.32 -19.46
CA ASN A 437 -9.09 16.20 -19.33
C ASN A 437 -10.12 15.58 -18.39
N GLY A 438 -9.77 15.48 -17.10
CA GLY A 438 -10.61 14.94 -16.03
C GLY A 438 -10.28 13.50 -15.64
N SER A 439 -10.04 13.31 -14.36
CA SER A 439 -9.85 12.05 -13.64
C SER A 439 -8.88 11.03 -14.27
N SER A 440 -7.63 11.42 -14.44
CA SER A 440 -6.54 10.51 -14.85
C SER A 440 -6.24 9.40 -13.83
N SER A 441 -6.54 9.63 -12.53
CA SER A 441 -6.44 8.57 -11.51
C SER A 441 -7.38 7.39 -11.76
N MET A 442 -8.58 7.64 -12.30
CA MET A 442 -9.51 6.55 -12.67
C MET A 442 -9.04 5.82 -13.94
N ALA A 443 -8.37 6.52 -14.86
CA ALA A 443 -7.69 5.87 -15.97
C ALA A 443 -6.55 4.95 -15.48
N ALA A 444 -5.81 5.37 -14.44
CA ALA A 444 -4.78 4.53 -13.81
C ALA A 444 -5.36 3.26 -13.15
N VAL A 445 -6.53 3.33 -12.53
CA VAL A 445 -7.23 2.15 -11.96
C VAL A 445 -7.63 1.17 -13.08
N CYS A 446 -8.29 1.69 -14.13
CA CYS A 446 -8.77 0.86 -15.24
C CYS A 446 -7.60 0.23 -16.02
N GLY A 447 -6.60 1.05 -16.39
CA GLY A 447 -5.39 0.57 -17.07
C GLY A 447 -4.55 -0.35 -16.18
N GLY A 448 -4.50 -0.09 -14.85
CA GLY A 448 -3.87 -0.95 -13.86
C GLY A 448 -4.49 -2.34 -13.81
N THR A 449 -5.82 -2.42 -13.79
CA THR A 449 -6.55 -3.69 -13.90
C THR A 449 -6.17 -4.45 -15.16
N LEU A 450 -6.24 -3.80 -16.32
CA LEU A 450 -5.93 -4.43 -17.61
C LEU A 450 -4.45 -4.86 -17.71
N SER A 451 -3.51 -4.03 -17.22
CA SER A 451 -2.08 -4.37 -17.25
C SER A 451 -1.72 -5.55 -16.33
N LEU A 452 -2.40 -5.68 -15.18
CA LEU A 452 -2.27 -6.83 -14.28
C LEU A 452 -2.81 -8.10 -14.95
N MET A 453 -3.98 -8.01 -15.58
CA MET A 453 -4.58 -9.14 -16.32
C MET A 453 -3.72 -9.54 -17.52
N ASP A 454 -3.15 -8.56 -18.24
CA ASP A 454 -2.22 -8.80 -19.37
C ASP A 454 -0.90 -9.45 -18.90
N ALA A 455 -0.44 -9.12 -17.69
CA ALA A 455 0.73 -9.76 -17.07
C ALA A 455 0.47 -11.20 -16.60
N GLY A 456 -0.77 -11.68 -16.63
CA GLY A 456 -1.16 -13.00 -16.11
C GLY A 456 -1.32 -13.03 -14.59
N VAL A 457 -1.46 -11.88 -13.92
CA VAL A 457 -1.75 -11.83 -12.47
C VAL A 457 -3.18 -12.32 -12.24
N PRO A 458 -3.41 -13.39 -11.46
CA PRO A 458 -4.74 -13.93 -11.22
C PRO A 458 -5.49 -13.10 -10.16
N ILE A 459 -5.82 -11.83 -10.53
CA ILE A 459 -6.58 -10.94 -9.67
C ILE A 459 -7.94 -11.55 -9.31
N LYS A 460 -8.42 -11.31 -8.08
CA LYS A 460 -9.70 -11.87 -7.58
C LYS A 460 -10.91 -11.41 -8.40
N ALA A 461 -10.88 -10.15 -8.85
CA ALA A 461 -11.87 -9.57 -9.75
C ALA A 461 -11.32 -8.32 -10.44
N PRO A 462 -11.76 -7.99 -11.66
CA PRO A 462 -11.40 -6.77 -12.35
C PRO A 462 -12.07 -5.55 -11.70
N VAL A 463 -11.32 -4.44 -11.62
CA VAL A 463 -11.75 -3.18 -10.99
C VAL A 463 -11.85 -2.09 -12.05
N ALA A 464 -12.93 -1.35 -12.05
CA ALA A 464 -13.08 -0.10 -12.79
C ALA A 464 -13.23 1.08 -11.83
N GLY A 465 -12.92 2.28 -12.32
CA GLY A 465 -13.08 3.53 -11.57
C GLY A 465 -13.80 4.60 -12.37
N ILE A 466 -14.60 5.41 -11.68
CA ILE A 466 -15.34 6.54 -12.25
C ILE A 466 -15.18 7.78 -11.38
N ALA A 467 -15.14 8.96 -12.00
CA ALA A 467 -15.23 10.24 -11.31
C ALA A 467 -16.59 10.87 -11.56
N MET A 468 -17.22 11.23 -10.46
CA MET A 468 -18.54 11.88 -10.39
C MET A 468 -18.37 13.33 -9.95
N GLY A 469 -19.30 14.17 -10.30
CA GLY A 469 -19.41 15.54 -9.81
C GLY A 469 -20.81 15.86 -9.36
N LEU A 470 -20.93 16.91 -8.57
CA LEU A 470 -22.22 17.49 -8.16
C LEU A 470 -22.20 18.98 -8.46
N ILE A 471 -23.28 19.49 -9.01
CA ILE A 471 -23.59 20.91 -9.10
C ILE A 471 -24.90 21.14 -8.35
N SER A 472 -24.92 22.08 -7.39
CA SER A 472 -26.09 22.42 -6.58
C SER A 472 -26.21 23.90 -6.37
N ASP A 473 -27.43 24.43 -6.34
CA ASP A 473 -27.73 25.81 -5.94
C ASP A 473 -28.44 25.89 -4.56
N GLY A 474 -28.43 24.78 -3.82
CA GLY A 474 -29.10 24.62 -2.52
C GLY A 474 -30.54 24.11 -2.63
N SER A 475 -31.23 24.35 -3.74
CA SER A 475 -32.61 23.88 -4.01
C SER A 475 -32.67 22.80 -5.10
N ARG A 476 -31.83 22.93 -6.10
CA ARG A 476 -31.67 21.98 -7.23
C ARG A 476 -30.28 21.34 -7.18
N PHE A 477 -30.14 20.15 -7.71
CA PHE A 477 -28.84 19.52 -7.89
C PHE A 477 -28.78 18.68 -9.16
N ALA A 478 -27.57 18.53 -9.68
CA ALA A 478 -27.27 17.63 -10.81
C ALA A 478 -26.02 16.81 -10.48
N ILE A 479 -26.18 15.47 -10.52
CA ILE A 479 -25.07 14.52 -10.39
C ILE A 479 -24.54 14.20 -11.78
N LEU A 480 -23.25 14.33 -11.99
CA LEU A 480 -22.57 14.17 -13.27
C LEU A 480 -21.66 12.95 -13.24
N SER A 481 -21.84 12.04 -14.20
CA SER A 481 -20.93 10.90 -14.41
C SER A 481 -19.77 11.28 -15.31
N ASP A 482 -18.57 10.78 -15.02
CA ASP A 482 -17.38 11.01 -15.84
C ASP A 482 -17.10 12.49 -16.12
N ILE A 483 -16.78 13.24 -15.07
CA ILE A 483 -16.56 14.68 -15.14
C ILE A 483 -15.31 15.05 -15.93
N LEU A 484 -15.40 16.18 -16.64
CA LEU A 484 -14.27 16.85 -17.28
C LEU A 484 -13.45 17.64 -16.24
N GLY A 485 -12.24 18.06 -16.60
CA GLY A 485 -11.42 18.91 -15.75
C GLY A 485 -12.10 20.25 -15.41
N ASP A 486 -12.84 20.85 -16.36
CA ASP A 486 -13.61 22.06 -16.13
C ASP A 486 -14.75 21.83 -15.13
N GLU A 487 -15.43 20.68 -15.20
CA GLU A 487 -16.54 20.32 -14.31
C GLU A 487 -16.06 19.98 -12.89
N ASP A 488 -14.84 19.49 -12.71
CA ASP A 488 -14.19 19.33 -11.40
C ASP A 488 -14.02 20.70 -10.72
N HIS A 489 -13.59 21.73 -11.46
CA HIS A 489 -13.45 23.08 -10.94
C HIS A 489 -14.79 23.75 -10.65
N LEU A 490 -15.79 23.52 -11.50
CA LEU A 490 -17.12 24.12 -11.39
C LEU A 490 -18.04 23.39 -10.42
N GLY A 491 -17.70 22.17 -10.02
CA GLY A 491 -18.51 21.31 -9.17
C GLY A 491 -18.39 21.61 -7.69
N ASP A 492 -19.43 21.28 -6.94
CA ASP A 492 -19.54 21.37 -5.47
C ASP A 492 -19.03 20.10 -4.79
N MET A 493 -18.83 19.01 -5.55
CA MET A 493 -18.28 17.74 -5.11
C MET A 493 -17.44 17.12 -6.23
N ASP A 494 -16.28 16.63 -5.88
CA ASP A 494 -15.46 15.68 -6.66
C ASP A 494 -15.47 14.33 -5.95
N PHE A 495 -15.96 13.30 -6.64
CA PHE A 495 -16.26 12.01 -6.05
C PHE A 495 -15.77 10.89 -6.94
N LYS A 496 -14.82 10.11 -6.45
CA LYS A 496 -14.22 8.98 -7.17
C LYS A 496 -14.61 7.68 -6.51
N VAL A 497 -15.13 6.75 -7.30
CA VAL A 497 -15.55 5.41 -6.85
C VAL A 497 -14.88 4.35 -7.71
N CYS A 498 -14.18 3.43 -7.06
CA CYS A 498 -13.58 2.26 -7.67
C CYS A 498 -14.23 1.00 -7.14
N GLY A 499 -14.33 -0.03 -7.97
CA GLY A 499 -14.85 -1.31 -7.52
C GLY A 499 -15.00 -2.33 -8.63
N THR A 500 -15.36 -3.53 -8.21
CA THR A 500 -15.66 -4.68 -9.06
C THR A 500 -17.13 -4.70 -9.48
N ALA A 501 -17.58 -5.75 -10.12
CA ALA A 501 -19.01 -5.97 -10.36
C ALA A 501 -19.83 -6.14 -9.06
N ARG A 502 -19.19 -6.59 -7.97
CA ARG A 502 -19.85 -6.90 -6.69
C ARG A 502 -19.97 -5.70 -5.77
N GLY A 503 -18.92 -4.86 -5.68
CA GLY A 503 -18.93 -3.75 -4.73
C GLY A 503 -17.74 -2.83 -4.85
N ILE A 504 -17.66 -1.88 -3.92
CA ILE A 504 -16.69 -0.81 -3.86
C ILE A 504 -15.36 -1.32 -3.28
N THR A 505 -14.23 -0.95 -3.91
CA THR A 505 -12.88 -1.24 -3.42
C THR A 505 -12.15 0.01 -2.93
N ALA A 506 -12.46 1.19 -3.47
CA ALA A 506 -11.93 2.46 -2.98
C ALA A 506 -12.90 3.61 -3.26
N ILE A 507 -12.86 4.60 -2.40
CA ILE A 507 -13.66 5.82 -2.47
C ILE A 507 -12.80 7.04 -2.08
N GLN A 508 -12.99 8.14 -2.79
CA GLN A 508 -12.44 9.45 -2.43
C GLN A 508 -13.46 10.52 -2.78
N MET A 509 -13.80 11.38 -1.82
CA MET A 509 -14.78 12.43 -1.99
C MET A 509 -14.27 13.73 -1.37
N ASP A 510 -14.36 14.81 -2.11
CA ASP A 510 -14.14 16.18 -1.67
C ASP A 510 -15.43 16.98 -1.84
N ILE A 511 -15.91 17.60 -0.76
CA ILE A 511 -17.16 18.34 -0.74
C ILE A 511 -16.84 19.80 -0.42
N LYS A 512 -17.31 20.71 -1.28
CA LYS A 512 -17.04 22.16 -1.20
C LYS A 512 -18.23 22.96 -0.64
N ILE A 513 -19.36 22.28 -0.41
CA ILE A 513 -20.59 22.88 0.13
C ILE A 513 -20.88 22.42 1.55
N ALA A 514 -21.84 23.08 2.22
CA ALA A 514 -22.14 22.88 3.64
C ALA A 514 -22.79 21.54 4.00
N GLY A 515 -22.90 20.60 3.08
CA GLY A 515 -23.35 19.24 3.36
C GLY A 515 -24.07 18.56 2.22
N LEU A 516 -24.05 17.22 2.25
CA LEU A 516 -24.86 16.37 1.38
C LEU A 516 -25.85 15.59 2.22
N THR A 517 -27.09 15.53 1.76
CA THR A 517 -28.09 14.66 2.38
C THR A 517 -27.80 13.19 2.06
N ARG A 518 -28.34 12.29 2.91
CA ARG A 518 -28.26 10.84 2.66
C ARG A 518 -28.80 10.46 1.27
N GLU A 519 -29.87 11.15 0.84
CA GLU A 519 -30.52 10.90 -0.45
C GLU A 519 -29.59 11.27 -1.62
N ILE A 520 -28.91 12.43 -1.55
CA ILE A 520 -27.97 12.84 -2.60
C ILE A 520 -26.78 11.89 -2.66
N MET A 521 -26.25 11.48 -1.50
CA MET A 521 -25.17 10.50 -1.43
C MET A 521 -25.58 9.14 -2.04
N SER A 522 -26.80 8.66 -1.72
CA SER A 522 -27.32 7.43 -2.28
C SER A 522 -27.44 7.50 -3.80
N GLN A 523 -28.06 8.56 -4.30
CA GLN A 523 -28.21 8.76 -5.75
C GLN A 523 -26.85 8.88 -6.46
N ALA A 524 -25.87 9.55 -5.84
CA ALA A 524 -24.52 9.69 -6.39
C ALA A 524 -23.78 8.35 -6.45
N LEU A 525 -23.90 7.51 -5.42
CA LEU A 525 -23.30 6.18 -5.37
C LEU A 525 -23.98 5.23 -6.34
N ASP A 526 -25.31 5.25 -6.46
CA ASP A 526 -26.06 4.43 -7.40
C ASP A 526 -25.71 4.79 -8.86
N GLN A 527 -25.63 6.09 -9.18
CA GLN A 527 -25.21 6.55 -10.49
C GLN A 527 -23.73 6.23 -10.77
N ALA A 528 -22.86 6.30 -9.76
CA ALA A 528 -21.46 5.87 -9.87
C ALA A 528 -21.36 4.37 -10.15
N ARG A 529 -22.22 3.55 -9.54
CA ARG A 529 -22.30 2.11 -9.79
C ARG A 529 -22.68 1.83 -11.24
N GLU A 530 -23.73 2.47 -11.77
CA GLU A 530 -24.14 2.34 -13.17
C GLU A 530 -22.96 2.65 -14.11
N GLY A 531 -22.30 3.80 -13.90
CA GLY A 531 -21.18 4.24 -14.72
C GLY A 531 -19.95 3.34 -14.59
N ARG A 532 -19.62 2.88 -13.38
CA ARG A 532 -18.51 1.96 -13.12
C ARG A 532 -18.71 0.61 -13.81
N LEU A 533 -19.92 0.06 -13.77
CA LEU A 533 -20.26 -1.19 -14.45
C LEU A 533 -20.20 -1.05 -15.97
N PHE A 534 -20.62 0.10 -16.51
CA PHE A 534 -20.47 0.39 -17.95
C PHE A 534 -19.00 0.41 -18.36
N ILE A 535 -18.13 1.11 -17.59
CA ILE A 535 -16.69 1.17 -17.85
C ILE A 535 -16.07 -0.23 -17.78
N LEU A 536 -16.42 -0.99 -16.74
CA LEU A 536 -15.96 -2.35 -16.55
C LEU A 536 -16.34 -3.24 -17.75
N GLY A 537 -17.57 -3.14 -18.24
CA GLY A 537 -18.03 -3.85 -19.44
C GLY A 537 -17.13 -3.55 -20.65
N LYS A 538 -16.81 -2.28 -20.88
CA LYS A 538 -15.90 -1.86 -21.96
C LYS A 538 -14.47 -2.41 -21.82
N MET A 539 -13.94 -2.44 -20.62
CA MET A 539 -12.63 -3.04 -20.35
C MET A 539 -12.62 -4.54 -20.67
N LEU A 540 -13.68 -5.25 -20.29
CA LEU A 540 -13.82 -6.69 -20.49
C LEU A 540 -14.07 -7.10 -21.95
N GLU A 541 -14.49 -6.18 -22.82
CA GLU A 541 -14.50 -6.40 -24.29
C GLU A 541 -13.08 -6.62 -24.84
N THR A 542 -12.07 -6.01 -24.22
CA THR A 542 -10.64 -6.13 -24.63
C THR A 542 -9.96 -7.34 -23.97
N LEU A 543 -10.15 -7.51 -22.66
CA LEU A 543 -9.58 -8.63 -21.91
C LEU A 543 -10.53 -9.02 -20.78
N ASN A 544 -11.21 -10.17 -20.93
CA ASN A 544 -12.28 -10.59 -20.00
C ASN A 544 -11.78 -11.42 -18.81
N GLN A 545 -10.56 -11.94 -18.88
CA GLN A 545 -9.92 -12.70 -17.80
C GLN A 545 -8.39 -12.55 -17.88
N PRO A 546 -7.66 -12.73 -16.77
CA PRO A 546 -6.20 -12.72 -16.79
C PRO A 546 -5.64 -13.74 -17.77
N ARG A 547 -4.51 -13.43 -18.42
CA ARG A 547 -3.81 -14.39 -19.25
C ARG A 547 -3.37 -15.59 -18.42
N THR A 548 -3.41 -16.75 -19.01
CA THR A 548 -3.00 -18.01 -18.37
C THR A 548 -1.47 -18.15 -18.27
N GLU A 549 -0.74 -17.51 -19.17
CA GLU A 549 0.71 -17.55 -19.21
C GLU A 549 1.30 -16.16 -18.86
N LEU A 550 2.38 -16.19 -18.10
CA LEU A 550 3.18 -14.98 -17.84
C LEU A 550 3.97 -14.59 -19.08
N SER A 551 4.31 -13.30 -19.19
CA SER A 551 5.26 -12.83 -20.21
C SER A 551 6.55 -13.67 -20.18
N LYS A 552 7.12 -13.94 -21.36
CA LYS A 552 8.42 -14.61 -21.48
C LYS A 552 9.58 -13.88 -20.80
N TYR A 553 9.39 -12.61 -20.48
CA TYR A 553 10.37 -11.76 -19.80
C TYR A 553 10.15 -11.72 -18.29
N ALA A 554 9.00 -12.17 -17.80
CA ALA A 554 8.72 -12.24 -16.38
C ALA A 554 9.53 -13.38 -15.73
N PRO A 555 10.09 -13.19 -14.54
CA PRO A 555 10.73 -14.29 -13.82
C PRO A 555 9.69 -15.36 -13.51
N ARG A 556 10.02 -16.62 -13.75
CA ARG A 556 9.20 -17.75 -13.32
C ARG A 556 9.71 -18.22 -11.97
N ILE A 557 8.84 -18.24 -10.98
CA ILE A 557 9.15 -18.71 -9.63
C ILE A 557 8.79 -20.19 -9.53
N THR A 558 9.80 -20.99 -9.16
CA THR A 558 9.62 -22.40 -8.83
C THR A 558 9.82 -22.55 -7.33
N THR A 559 8.78 -22.99 -6.64
CA THR A 559 8.79 -23.19 -5.19
C THR A 559 9.06 -24.65 -4.87
N ILE A 560 10.01 -24.91 -3.99
CA ILE A 560 10.24 -26.22 -3.39
C ILE A 560 10.22 -26.09 -1.87
N LYS A 561 9.98 -27.19 -1.18
CA LYS A 561 10.01 -27.22 0.28
C LYS A 561 11.14 -28.13 0.74
N VAL A 562 12.03 -27.58 1.56
CA VAL A 562 13.08 -28.33 2.27
C VAL A 562 12.71 -28.44 3.74
N LYS A 563 13.29 -29.41 4.45
CA LYS A 563 13.06 -29.52 5.90
C LYS A 563 13.73 -28.34 6.64
N PRO A 564 13.17 -27.85 7.75
CA PRO A 564 13.73 -26.71 8.48
C PRO A 564 15.20 -26.89 8.91
N ASP A 565 15.63 -28.10 9.20
CA ASP A 565 17.03 -28.44 9.53
C ASP A 565 17.96 -28.39 8.31
N GLN A 566 17.42 -28.57 7.10
CA GLN A 566 18.17 -28.50 5.84
C GLN A 566 18.36 -27.07 5.32
N ILE A 567 17.61 -26.09 5.83
CA ILE A 567 17.76 -24.66 5.46
C ILE A 567 19.22 -24.23 5.58
N ARG A 568 19.90 -24.66 6.64
CA ARG A 568 21.32 -24.34 6.87
C ARG A 568 22.26 -24.87 5.81
N LEU A 569 21.91 -25.98 5.15
CA LEU A 569 22.69 -26.55 4.05
C LEU A 569 22.55 -25.72 2.78
N VAL A 570 21.33 -25.24 2.51
CA VAL A 570 21.03 -24.39 1.36
C VAL A 570 21.69 -23.03 1.51
N ILE A 571 21.59 -22.41 2.69
CA ILE A 571 22.18 -21.09 2.97
C ILE A 571 23.71 -21.19 3.08
N GLY A 572 24.21 -22.19 3.79
CA GLY A 572 25.64 -22.38 4.07
C GLY A 572 26.21 -21.37 5.09
N PRO A 573 27.47 -21.59 5.54
CA PRO A 573 28.11 -20.69 6.49
C PRO A 573 28.23 -19.26 5.97
N GLY A 574 27.56 -18.30 6.65
CA GLY A 574 27.56 -16.90 6.24
C GLY A 574 26.96 -16.65 4.85
N GLY A 575 26.05 -17.51 4.38
CA GLY A 575 25.40 -17.37 3.08
C GLY A 575 26.24 -17.78 1.88
N LYS A 576 27.37 -18.46 2.07
CA LYS A 576 28.31 -18.81 0.98
C LYS A 576 27.70 -19.79 -0.02
N THR A 577 26.93 -20.79 0.44
CA THR A 577 26.36 -21.82 -0.46
C THR A 577 25.30 -21.19 -1.37
N ILE A 578 24.33 -20.49 -0.81
CA ILE A 578 23.28 -19.82 -1.59
C ILE A 578 23.86 -18.81 -2.58
N LYS A 579 24.85 -18.02 -2.15
CA LYS A 579 25.55 -17.08 -3.03
C LYS A 579 26.28 -17.80 -4.17
N GLY A 580 26.95 -18.93 -3.89
CA GLY A 580 27.61 -19.75 -4.90
C GLY A 580 26.62 -20.32 -5.94
N ILE A 581 25.43 -20.71 -5.52
CA ILE A 581 24.36 -21.17 -6.42
C ILE A 581 23.89 -20.00 -7.32
N ILE A 582 23.63 -18.84 -6.73
CA ILE A 582 23.22 -17.62 -7.47
C ILE A 582 24.28 -17.21 -8.49
N ASP A 583 25.57 -17.18 -8.09
CA ASP A 583 26.68 -16.78 -8.96
C ASP A 583 26.89 -17.77 -10.14
N GLN A 584 26.62 -19.08 -9.92
CA GLN A 584 26.77 -20.12 -10.96
C GLN A 584 25.60 -20.17 -11.94
N THR A 585 24.40 -19.86 -11.48
CA THR A 585 23.17 -20.09 -12.25
C THR A 585 22.51 -18.80 -12.73
N GLY A 586 22.78 -17.66 -12.08
CA GLY A 586 22.15 -16.38 -12.37
C GLY A 586 20.69 -16.29 -11.94
N VAL A 587 20.18 -17.23 -11.11
CA VAL A 587 18.82 -17.18 -10.55
C VAL A 587 18.77 -16.31 -9.30
N ALA A 588 17.59 -15.82 -8.95
CA ALA A 588 17.31 -15.30 -7.61
C ALA A 588 16.80 -16.46 -6.74
N ILE A 589 17.29 -16.57 -5.50
CA ILE A 589 16.85 -17.58 -4.53
C ILE A 589 16.46 -16.89 -3.24
N ASP A 590 15.25 -17.18 -2.76
CA ASP A 590 14.75 -16.75 -1.47
C ASP A 590 14.37 -17.97 -0.61
N VAL A 591 14.73 -17.94 0.67
CA VAL A 591 14.53 -19.04 1.62
C VAL A 591 13.78 -18.52 2.83
N GLU A 592 12.61 -19.09 3.08
CA GLU A 592 11.76 -18.74 4.22
C GLU A 592 12.06 -19.66 5.42
N ASP A 593 11.76 -19.18 6.63
CA ASP A 593 12.04 -19.92 7.87
C ASP A 593 11.26 -21.25 8.00
N ASP A 594 10.18 -21.41 7.25
CA ASP A 594 9.35 -22.62 7.21
C ASP A 594 9.90 -23.69 6.25
N GLY A 595 11.03 -23.43 5.58
CA GLY A 595 11.68 -24.30 4.60
C GLY A 595 11.20 -24.10 3.16
N THR A 596 10.38 -23.11 2.87
CA THR A 596 10.00 -22.74 1.51
C THR A 596 11.20 -22.10 0.80
N VAL A 597 11.58 -22.62 -0.36
CA VAL A 597 12.65 -22.07 -1.22
C VAL A 597 12.06 -21.67 -2.55
N ASN A 598 12.09 -20.39 -2.84
CA ASN A 598 11.62 -19.79 -4.08
C ASN A 598 12.81 -19.51 -5.00
N ILE A 599 12.81 -20.10 -6.18
CA ILE A 599 13.84 -19.95 -7.20
C ILE A 599 13.24 -19.24 -8.39
N ALA A 600 13.74 -18.06 -8.74
CA ALA A 600 13.18 -17.20 -9.76
C ALA A 600 14.18 -16.90 -10.89
N SER A 601 13.79 -17.13 -12.14
CA SER A 601 14.50 -16.72 -13.34
C SER A 601 13.57 -16.72 -14.55
N SER A 602 13.89 -15.89 -15.54
CA SER A 602 13.29 -15.97 -16.89
C SER A 602 13.87 -17.11 -17.75
N ASP A 603 15.00 -17.72 -17.30
CA ASP A 603 15.65 -18.83 -17.98
C ASP A 603 15.32 -20.18 -17.29
N PRO A 604 14.54 -21.07 -17.92
CA PRO A 604 14.18 -22.37 -17.36
C PRO A 604 15.38 -23.30 -17.09
N GLU A 605 16.45 -23.20 -17.90
CA GLU A 605 17.67 -24.01 -17.71
C GLU A 605 18.43 -23.60 -16.45
N ALA A 606 18.48 -22.28 -16.18
CA ALA A 606 19.07 -21.75 -14.96
C ALA A 606 18.31 -22.25 -13.71
N VAL A 607 16.97 -22.23 -13.76
CA VAL A 607 16.12 -22.77 -12.67
C VAL A 607 16.38 -24.25 -12.46
N ARG A 608 16.44 -25.05 -13.54
CA ARG A 608 16.70 -26.47 -13.43
C ARG A 608 18.06 -26.76 -12.77
N LYS A 609 19.12 -26.09 -13.19
CA LYS A 609 20.46 -26.23 -12.60
C LYS A 609 20.46 -25.90 -11.10
N ALA A 610 19.80 -24.79 -10.69
CA ALA A 610 19.69 -24.41 -9.28
C ALA A 610 18.91 -25.45 -8.47
N LEU A 611 17.82 -25.99 -9.03
CA LEU A 611 17.03 -27.04 -8.41
C LEU A 611 17.86 -28.31 -8.21
N ASP A 612 18.66 -28.74 -9.21
CA ASP A 612 19.48 -29.91 -9.13
C ASP A 612 20.56 -29.78 -8.05
N ILE A 613 21.16 -28.58 -7.93
CA ILE A 613 22.13 -28.28 -6.86
C ILE A 613 21.45 -28.34 -5.49
N ILE A 614 20.31 -27.69 -5.31
CA ILE A 614 19.62 -27.67 -4.01
C ILE A 614 19.12 -29.05 -3.63
N LYS A 615 18.56 -29.81 -4.57
CA LYS A 615 18.18 -31.24 -4.35
C LYS A 615 19.37 -32.08 -3.96
N GLY A 616 20.53 -31.88 -4.59
CA GLY A 616 21.76 -32.58 -4.23
C GLY A 616 22.24 -32.26 -2.80
N LEU A 617 22.10 -31.00 -2.36
CA LEU A 617 22.47 -30.56 -1.00
C LEU A 617 21.49 -31.06 0.08
N THR A 618 20.22 -31.26 -0.28
CA THR A 618 19.14 -31.65 0.65
C THR A 618 18.71 -33.11 0.49
N ALA A 619 19.39 -33.87 -0.38
CA ALA A 619 19.14 -35.29 -0.58
C ALA A 619 19.42 -36.05 0.70
N GLU A 620 18.55 -36.99 1.04
CA GLU A 620 18.74 -37.95 2.17
C GLU A 620 19.06 -39.35 1.63
N PRO A 621 19.91 -40.09 2.32
CA PRO A 621 20.20 -41.48 1.92
C PRO A 621 18.95 -42.36 1.99
N GLU A 622 18.59 -42.96 0.89
CA GLU A 622 17.44 -43.89 0.82
C GLU A 622 17.84 -45.30 1.24
N VAL A 623 17.04 -45.92 2.12
CA VAL A 623 17.24 -47.31 2.56
C VAL A 623 17.11 -48.26 1.36
N GLY A 624 18.12 -49.10 1.14
CA GLY A 624 18.19 -50.02 0.03
C GLY A 624 18.90 -49.49 -1.20
N ALA A 625 19.13 -48.18 -1.32
CA ALA A 625 19.87 -47.59 -2.44
C ALA A 625 21.39 -47.82 -2.33
N VAL A 626 22.07 -47.82 -3.47
CA VAL A 626 23.50 -47.98 -3.58
C VAL A 626 24.16 -46.65 -3.90
N TYR A 627 25.15 -46.27 -3.11
CA TYR A 627 25.90 -45.02 -3.26
C TYR A 627 27.38 -45.30 -3.51
N LYS A 628 28.03 -44.46 -4.29
CA LYS A 628 29.49 -44.39 -4.37
C LYS A 628 29.95 -43.28 -3.44
N GLY A 629 30.66 -43.62 -2.37
CA GLY A 629 31.12 -42.67 -1.37
C GLY A 629 32.59 -42.76 -1.10
N ALA A 630 33.22 -41.68 -0.68
CA ALA A 630 34.62 -41.62 -0.28
C ALA A 630 34.77 -41.96 1.20
N VAL A 631 35.77 -42.77 1.54
CA VAL A 631 36.13 -43.08 2.93
C VAL A 631 36.73 -41.83 3.58
N GLN A 632 35.99 -41.20 4.48
CA GLN A 632 36.42 -39.99 5.17
C GLN A 632 37.28 -40.26 6.39
N ARG A 633 36.96 -41.32 7.14
CA ARG A 633 37.68 -41.68 8.36
C ARG A 633 37.56 -43.17 8.66
N ILE A 634 38.65 -43.75 9.13
CA ILE A 634 38.72 -45.16 9.56
C ILE A 634 38.81 -45.23 11.10
N THR A 635 38.09 -46.20 11.70
CA THR A 635 38.09 -46.50 13.12
C THR A 635 38.25 -48.02 13.31
N ASP A 636 38.52 -48.48 14.53
CA ASP A 636 38.71 -49.93 14.83
C ASP A 636 37.47 -50.77 14.53
N PHE A 637 36.27 -50.16 14.52
CA PHE A 637 34.98 -50.86 14.33
C PHE A 637 34.35 -50.63 12.95
N GLY A 638 34.94 -49.78 12.10
CA GLY A 638 34.38 -49.49 10.78
C GLY A 638 34.93 -48.24 10.12
N ALA A 639 34.41 -47.95 8.94
CA ALA A 639 34.74 -46.75 8.17
C ALA A 639 33.54 -45.83 8.04
N PHE A 640 33.78 -44.54 8.10
CA PHE A 640 32.79 -43.50 7.78
C PHE A 640 32.94 -43.13 6.30
N ILE A 641 31.86 -43.28 5.55
CA ILE A 641 31.83 -43.07 4.12
C ILE A 641 30.86 -41.92 3.84
N GLU A 642 31.34 -40.87 3.17
CA GLU A 642 30.51 -39.79 2.72
C GLU A 642 29.68 -40.25 1.52
N LEU A 643 28.34 -40.33 1.71
CA LEU A 643 27.38 -40.78 0.71
C LEU A 643 26.85 -39.61 -0.13
N LEU A 644 26.61 -38.49 0.54
CA LEU A 644 26.11 -37.24 0.00
C LEU A 644 26.89 -36.11 0.68
N PRO A 645 27.02 -34.93 0.08
CA PRO A 645 27.73 -33.81 0.67
C PRO A 645 27.33 -33.54 2.13
N GLY A 646 28.25 -33.75 3.07
CA GLY A 646 28.01 -33.57 4.50
C GLY A 646 27.21 -34.69 5.20
N THR A 647 26.97 -35.83 4.54
CA THR A 647 26.26 -36.97 5.13
C THR A 647 27.12 -38.22 5.10
N ASP A 648 27.62 -38.59 6.27
CA ASP A 648 28.44 -39.79 6.44
C ASP A 648 27.61 -40.99 6.89
N GLY A 649 27.89 -42.14 6.33
CA GLY A 649 27.34 -43.41 6.78
C GLY A 649 28.42 -44.29 7.40
N LEU A 650 28.04 -45.07 8.41
CA LEU A 650 28.94 -46.04 9.04
C LEU A 650 28.89 -47.38 8.33
N LEU A 651 30.00 -47.79 7.69
CA LEU A 651 30.26 -49.15 7.22
C LEU A 651 30.97 -49.90 8.34
N HIS A 652 30.19 -50.68 9.10
CA HIS A 652 30.75 -51.50 10.19
C HIS A 652 31.67 -52.60 9.60
N ILE A 653 32.73 -52.98 10.32
CA ILE A 653 33.72 -53.99 9.88
C ILE A 653 33.05 -55.29 9.43
N SER A 654 31.96 -55.72 10.06
CA SER A 654 31.20 -56.94 9.70
C SER A 654 30.41 -56.84 8.40
N GLU A 655 30.25 -55.63 7.86
CA GLU A 655 29.51 -55.36 6.63
C GLU A 655 30.42 -55.03 5.44
N MET A 656 31.76 -55.16 5.62
CA MET A 656 32.76 -54.85 4.58
C MET A 656 32.97 -55.96 3.56
N ALA A 657 32.94 -57.21 4.04
CA ALA A 657 33.16 -58.41 3.19
C ALA A 657 32.38 -59.62 3.72
N HIS A 658 32.29 -60.67 2.91
CA HIS A 658 31.70 -61.97 3.31
C HIS A 658 32.61 -62.76 4.23
N THR A 659 33.91 -62.50 4.20
CA THR A 659 34.95 -63.12 5.07
C THR A 659 35.24 -62.24 6.26
N ARG A 660 35.78 -62.76 7.34
CA ARG A 660 36.13 -62.01 8.53
C ARG A 660 37.28 -61.03 8.23
N VAL A 661 37.04 -59.78 8.40
CA VAL A 661 38.02 -58.67 8.28
C VAL A 661 38.62 -58.45 9.67
N GLU A 662 39.96 -58.51 9.80
CA GLU A 662 40.65 -58.30 11.09
C GLU A 662 40.88 -56.83 11.38
N GLN A 663 41.30 -56.07 10.36
CA GLN A 663 41.46 -54.62 10.44
C GLN A 663 40.79 -53.91 9.25
N VAL A 664 40.18 -52.81 9.47
CA VAL A 664 39.50 -52.04 8.41
C VAL A 664 40.47 -51.61 7.31
N THR A 665 41.73 -51.34 7.68
CA THR A 665 42.83 -50.98 6.78
C THR A 665 43.28 -52.09 5.81
N ASP A 666 42.86 -53.33 6.07
CA ASP A 666 43.15 -54.48 5.14
C ASP A 666 42.22 -54.40 3.91
N VAL A 667 41.10 -53.73 4.01
CA VAL A 667 40.05 -53.69 2.97
C VAL A 667 39.94 -52.35 2.28
N MET A 668 40.21 -51.24 2.99
CA MET A 668 40.08 -49.87 2.45
C MET A 668 40.97 -48.88 3.18
N LYS A 669 41.28 -47.76 2.50
CA LYS A 669 42.07 -46.65 3.03
C LYS A 669 41.26 -45.36 2.99
N GLU A 670 41.62 -44.37 3.83
CA GLU A 670 41.03 -43.03 3.73
C GLU A 670 41.29 -42.46 2.34
N GLY A 671 40.23 -41.91 1.73
CA GLY A 671 40.21 -41.40 0.36
C GLY A 671 39.75 -42.41 -0.70
N ASP A 672 39.63 -43.72 -0.37
CA ASP A 672 39.12 -44.72 -1.31
C ASP A 672 37.63 -44.43 -1.64
N VAL A 673 37.27 -44.62 -2.92
CA VAL A 673 35.85 -44.52 -3.35
C VAL A 673 35.28 -45.94 -3.41
N VAL A 674 34.27 -46.20 -2.58
CA VAL A 674 33.66 -47.53 -2.45
C VAL A 674 32.16 -47.48 -2.73
N GLU A 675 31.63 -48.55 -3.32
CA GLU A 675 30.17 -48.73 -3.45
C GLU A 675 29.62 -49.40 -2.20
N VAL A 676 28.58 -48.76 -1.63
CA VAL A 676 27.93 -49.22 -0.40
C VAL A 676 26.40 -49.10 -0.53
N LYS A 677 25.71 -50.05 0.07
CA LYS A 677 24.24 -50.04 0.15
C LYS A 677 23.80 -49.57 1.51
N VAL A 678 22.78 -48.73 1.54
CA VAL A 678 22.17 -48.22 2.78
C VAL A 678 21.26 -49.31 3.37
N LEU A 679 21.61 -49.80 4.57
CA LEU A 679 20.81 -50.80 5.29
C LEU A 679 19.69 -50.18 6.12
N SER A 680 19.98 -49.10 6.82
CA SER A 680 19.00 -48.39 7.65
C SER A 680 19.45 -46.96 7.94
N VAL A 681 18.49 -46.09 8.15
CA VAL A 681 18.67 -44.74 8.72
C VAL A 681 17.94 -44.72 10.04
N ASP A 682 18.62 -44.44 11.15
CA ASP A 682 18.00 -44.38 12.45
C ASP A 682 17.31 -43.01 12.70
N ARG A 683 16.59 -42.87 13.82
CA ARG A 683 15.87 -41.63 14.17
C ARG A 683 16.78 -40.43 14.41
N ASP A 684 18.05 -40.66 14.69
CA ASP A 684 19.08 -39.66 14.92
C ASP A 684 19.85 -39.32 13.63
N GLY A 685 19.40 -39.82 12.47
CA GLY A 685 20.01 -39.59 11.15
C GLY A 685 21.27 -40.41 10.90
N LYS A 686 21.64 -41.42 11.72
CA LYS A 686 22.80 -42.26 11.53
C LYS A 686 22.51 -43.31 10.48
N VAL A 687 23.31 -43.29 9.40
CA VAL A 687 23.17 -44.20 8.27
C VAL A 687 24.08 -45.43 8.49
N ARG A 688 23.49 -46.62 8.37
CA ARG A 688 24.23 -47.88 8.37
C ARG A 688 24.38 -48.38 6.95
N LEU A 689 25.59 -48.82 6.65
CA LEU A 689 26.00 -49.24 5.30
C LEU A 689 26.41 -50.67 5.27
N SER A 690 26.27 -51.31 4.09
CA SER A 690 26.84 -52.60 3.77
C SER A 690 27.51 -52.55 2.40
N ARG A 691 28.75 -52.98 2.32
CA ARG A 691 29.45 -53.31 1.09
C ARG A 691 29.26 -54.78 0.78
N ARG A 692 29.15 -55.60 1.82
CA ARG A 692 28.97 -57.04 1.73
C ARG A 692 27.79 -57.46 0.85
N GLU A 693 26.67 -56.76 0.91
CA GLU A 693 25.48 -57.05 0.08
C GLU A 693 25.71 -56.82 -1.41
N LEU A 694 26.74 -56.10 -1.80
CA LEU A 694 27.11 -55.80 -3.19
C LEU A 694 28.20 -56.71 -3.75
N LEU A 695 28.92 -57.39 -2.88
CA LEU A 695 30.03 -58.27 -3.30
C LEU A 695 29.53 -59.67 -3.69
N PRO A 696 30.13 -60.29 -4.72
CA PRO A 696 29.86 -61.69 -5.04
C PRO A 696 30.29 -62.61 -3.88
N PHE A 697 29.55 -63.67 -3.67
CA PHE A 697 29.94 -64.66 -2.68
C PHE A 697 31.27 -65.37 -3.10
N PRO A 698 32.16 -65.66 -2.13
CA PRO A 698 33.35 -66.41 -2.39
C PRO A 698 33.03 -67.79 -3.00
N GLU A 699 33.92 -68.33 -3.86
CA GLU A 699 33.77 -69.69 -4.41
C GLU A 699 34.17 -70.76 -3.38
N GLY A 700 33.41 -71.88 -3.33
CA GLY A 700 33.68 -72.99 -2.45
C GLY A 700 32.81 -73.05 -1.16
N GLU A 701 33.20 -74.02 -0.24
CA GLU A 701 32.41 -74.24 1.00
C GLU A 701 32.22 -73.03 1.90
N GLU A 702 33.12 -72.05 1.89
CA GLU A 702 33.01 -70.83 2.62
C GLU A 702 31.91 -69.92 2.06
N GLY A 703 31.72 -69.88 0.74
CA GLY A 703 30.65 -69.10 0.09
C GLY A 703 29.26 -69.69 0.36
N GLU A 704 29.15 -71.05 0.41
CA GLU A 704 27.87 -71.66 0.78
C GLU A 704 27.49 -71.43 2.23
N ARG A 705 28.42 -71.52 3.16
CA ARG A 705 28.20 -71.17 4.58
C ARG A 705 27.86 -69.68 4.78
N ALA A 706 28.42 -68.79 3.96
CA ALA A 706 28.08 -67.35 4.01
C ALA A 706 26.65 -67.07 3.46
N LYS A 707 26.24 -67.81 2.39
CA LYS A 707 24.83 -67.73 1.87
C LYS A 707 23.80 -68.22 2.89
N GLU A 708 24.08 -69.37 3.53
CA GLU A 708 23.19 -69.92 4.56
C GLU A 708 23.04 -68.96 5.77
N ARG A 709 24.14 -68.40 6.25
CA ARG A 709 24.11 -67.41 7.32
C ARG A 709 23.29 -66.14 6.96
N MET A 710 23.38 -65.70 5.72
CA MET A 710 22.64 -64.50 5.23
C MET A 710 21.15 -64.84 5.07
N LEU A 711 20.80 -66.04 4.58
CA LEU A 711 19.42 -66.48 4.50
C LEU A 711 18.81 -66.69 5.88
N ALA A 712 19.52 -67.30 6.82
CA ALA A 712 19.09 -67.47 8.22
C ALA A 712 18.92 -66.09 8.96
N ALA A 713 19.76 -65.11 8.69
CA ALA A 713 19.62 -63.75 9.23
C ALA A 713 18.42 -62.99 8.64
N ARG A 714 18.06 -63.22 7.38
CA ARG A 714 16.84 -62.66 6.75
C ARG A 714 15.57 -63.29 7.29
N GLU A 715 15.55 -64.57 7.59
CA GLU A 715 14.38 -65.25 8.16
C GLU A 715 14.14 -64.90 9.63
N GLN A 716 15.15 -64.48 10.38
CA GLN A 716 15.01 -64.04 11.80
C GLN A 716 14.72 -62.57 11.99
N GLY A 717 14.32 -61.84 10.96
CA GLY A 717 13.85 -60.43 11.07
C GLY A 717 14.87 -59.55 11.80
N GLY A 718 15.88 -59.09 11.08
CA GLY A 718 17.03 -58.26 11.47
C GLY A 718 16.90 -57.33 12.69
N GLY A 719 17.06 -57.86 13.89
CA GLY A 719 17.26 -57.08 15.11
C GLY A 719 18.50 -57.62 15.86
N PRO A 720 19.30 -56.77 16.51
CA PRO A 720 20.49 -57.21 17.22
C PRO A 720 20.13 -58.10 18.44
N PRO A 721 20.97 -59.09 18.81
CA PRO A 721 20.64 -59.99 19.89
C PRO A 721 20.52 -59.27 21.24
N ARG A 722 19.36 -59.42 21.88
CA ARG A 722 19.14 -59.04 23.28
C ARG A 722 20.00 -59.89 24.17
N ARG A 723 20.94 -59.30 24.90
CA ARG A 723 21.61 -59.97 26.05
C ARG A 723 20.57 -60.29 27.10
N GLY A 724 20.55 -61.59 27.48
CA GLY A 724 19.67 -62.13 28.50
C GLY A 724 19.96 -61.63 29.91
N PRO A 725 19.00 -61.79 30.82
CA PRO A 725 19.07 -61.23 32.14
C PRO A 725 19.98 -62.06 33.06
N GLY A 726 20.98 -61.43 33.65
CA GLY A 726 21.72 -61.95 34.80
C GLY A 726 20.94 -61.68 36.08
N GLY A 727 20.80 -62.72 36.89
CA GLY A 727 19.96 -62.81 38.05
C GLY A 727 20.41 -62.02 39.29
N PRO A 728 19.74 -62.19 40.44
CA PRO A 728 19.49 -61.17 41.43
C PRO A 728 20.47 -61.17 42.61
N GLY A 729 20.67 -60.01 43.20
CA GLY A 729 21.47 -59.90 44.42
C GLY A 729 21.30 -58.60 45.17
N GLY A 730 20.44 -58.67 46.20
CA GLY A 730 20.73 -58.12 47.52
C GLY A 730 20.55 -56.66 47.78
N GLY A 731 19.48 -56.36 48.48
CA GLY A 731 19.09 -55.05 48.98
C GLY A 731 19.99 -54.43 50.02
N ARG A 732 19.71 -53.19 50.31
CA ARG A 732 19.48 -52.61 51.66
C ARG A 732 19.20 -51.10 51.59
N ASP A 733 18.14 -50.79 52.27
CA ASP A 733 17.72 -49.45 52.70
C ASP A 733 18.79 -48.55 53.26
N ARG A 734 18.60 -47.24 53.10
CA ARG A 734 18.50 -46.21 54.13
C ARG A 734 18.47 -44.81 53.57
N ASP A 735 17.36 -44.25 53.62
CA ASP A 735 16.83 -43.11 54.35
C ASP A 735 17.78 -41.91 54.68
N ARG A 736 17.13 -40.74 54.61
CA ARG A 736 17.47 -39.35 55.08
C ARG A 736 18.20 -38.49 54.07
N GLY A 737 17.69 -37.38 53.65
CA GLY A 737 16.97 -36.33 54.40
C GLY A 737 17.79 -35.04 54.33
N GLY A 738 17.19 -33.97 53.89
CA GLY A 738 17.56 -32.64 54.38
C GLY A 738 18.04 -31.58 53.42
N ARG A 739 17.17 -30.68 53.09
CA ARG A 739 17.25 -29.20 53.18
C ARG A 739 18.53 -28.47 52.74
N GLY A 740 18.27 -27.42 52.01
CA GLY A 740 18.95 -26.15 52.26
C GLY A 740 19.44 -25.40 51.05
N ASP A 741 18.62 -24.54 50.57
CA ASP A 741 18.75 -23.07 50.56
C ASP A 741 19.96 -22.41 49.86
N SER A 742 19.57 -21.56 48.93
CA SER A 742 19.91 -20.17 48.83
C SER A 742 21.08 -19.67 47.92
N ARG A 743 20.65 -18.67 47.20
CA ARG A 743 21.39 -17.46 46.74
C ARG A 743 22.09 -17.50 45.39
N GLY A 744 21.51 -16.75 44.46
CA GLY A 744 22.24 -16.02 43.43
C GLY A 744 23.19 -14.93 44.06
N PRO A 745 23.64 -13.94 43.41
CA PRO A 745 23.42 -13.44 42.04
C PRO A 745 24.68 -12.82 41.35
N ARG A 746 24.43 -12.18 40.18
CA ARG A 746 25.11 -11.00 39.61
C ARG A 746 26.17 -11.16 38.51
N ARG A 747 25.82 -10.45 37.42
CA ARG A 747 26.55 -9.43 36.62
C ARG A 747 27.64 -9.95 35.66
N ASN A 748 27.46 -9.74 34.38
CA ASN A 748 27.66 -8.46 33.69
C ASN A 748 26.75 -8.38 32.46
#